data_bde4014d9a56bd4b33e2555e92d3f16d
#
_entry.id   bde4014d9a56bd4b33e2555e92d3f16d
#
_cell.length_a   1.000
_cell.length_b   1.000
_cell.length_c   1.000
_cell.angle_alpha   90.00
_cell.angle_beta   90.00
_cell.angle_gamma   90.00
#
_symmetry.space_group_name_H-M   'P 1'
#
loop_
_entity.id
_entity.type
_entity.pdbx_description
1 polymer ?
#
loop_
_entity_poly.entity_id
_entity_poly.type
_entity_poly.pdbx_seq_one_letter_code
_entity_poly.pdbx_strand_id
1 'polypeptide(L)'
;MSMDGWTSVEPRTSDGWQDTDFSRDGIDTALDSSLGDRARRAVGLTRDWLLERQNPRGFWVGELEGDTILESEYILLLAFLGRHTSDVARKAARYIVQQQLPTGGWAMYPGGQLEISGSVKAYFALKLAGHDPSAEHMQRARRAIRAHGGADAVNSFTRFYLALLGQISYDCCPAVPPELVLLPKWFPINLYAMSAWSRTIVVPLSIMAALKPVAKLPPELGIRELFLAQPEDWPALRCPGLEGGTGFFSWDRVFRTVNSTLKFLERRGWMPARARAIEAARKWTVARFKGSDGLGAIFPPMIFSVIALRSLGYDDDSIELRYCYEQLEGLFIEQGDTLRLEPCKSPVWDTAIALRALADSGVSPDHEQVQRAAEWLLKNQILKPGDWSQTVEVEPGGWCFEHANDYYPDVDDTSMVLMALVNQYATPSDPKASSPATTTITEPDDATVVIEYAIANEASLSAQRSVLERLPEAIVRGERWMLAMQNRDGGWGAFDRDNDREFLCYVPFADHNAMIDPSTPDLAARVLESLGKLGHRMGSGPVDRAIAFLRETQEADGSWFGRWGVNYIYGTWQVLTGLAEVGMPASDPCMVAGANWLICHQQPSGAWGESADSYADRSLAGQGPATASQTAWAVLGLIAAGRGSDPAVARGVQWLVDHQRDDGAWDEPEFTGTGFPRVFYLRYHLYAIYFPLMAIARWTKSNEQK
;
A
#
# COMPACT_ATOMS: atom_id res chain seq x y z
N MET A 1 -49.40 -12.62 23.55
CA MET A 1 -49.24 -12.63 24.99
C MET A 1 -48.01 -11.79 25.27
N SER A 2 -48.23 -10.55 25.47
CA SER A 2 -48.13 -9.58 26.60
C SER A 2 -46.72 -9.59 27.15
N MET A 3 -45.88 -8.61 26.82
CA MET A 3 -45.72 -7.26 27.42
C MET A 3 -45.51 -7.28 28.94
N ASP A 4 -44.48 -6.52 29.31
CA ASP A 4 -44.26 -5.70 30.51
C ASP A 4 -43.00 -6.07 31.35
N GLY A 5 -42.17 -5.06 31.53
CA GLY A 5 -41.13 -5.07 32.54
C GLY A 5 -39.97 -4.07 32.36
N TRP A 6 -40.26 -2.81 32.04
CA TRP A 6 -39.27 -1.73 32.20
C TRP A 6 -39.46 -1.07 33.57
N THR A 7 -38.48 -1.20 34.47
CA THR A 7 -38.42 -0.38 35.69
C THR A 7 -37.34 0.70 35.47
N SER A 8 -37.83 1.93 35.53
CA SER A 8 -37.11 3.19 35.58
C SER A 8 -36.19 3.27 36.80
N VAL A 9 -34.92 3.67 36.59
CA VAL A 9 -34.02 4.13 37.67
C VAL A 9 -33.92 5.66 37.56
N GLU A 10 -34.37 6.34 38.63
CA GLU A 10 -34.28 7.79 38.78
C GLU A 10 -32.83 8.27 38.99
N PRO A 11 -32.51 9.54 38.63
CA PRO A 11 -31.17 10.11 38.82
C PRO A 11 -30.96 10.54 40.28
N ARG A 12 -29.86 10.14 40.89
CA ARG A 12 -29.41 10.66 42.19
C ARG A 12 -28.82 12.06 42.02
N THR A 13 -29.33 12.96 42.79
CA THR A 13 -28.92 14.34 42.96
C THR A 13 -27.51 14.49 43.54
N SER A 14 -26.85 15.55 43.10
CA SER A 14 -25.57 16.10 43.52
C SER A 14 -25.51 16.39 45.04
N ASP A 15 -24.41 16.02 45.69
CA ASP A 15 -23.92 16.76 46.87
C ASP A 15 -22.39 16.66 46.96
N GLY A 16 -21.75 17.82 46.92
CA GLY A 16 -20.60 18.19 47.73
C GLY A 16 -19.23 17.68 47.34
N TRP A 17 -18.61 18.27 46.33
CA TRP A 17 -17.12 18.32 46.27
C TRP A 17 -16.68 19.76 46.51
N GLN A 18 -16.02 20.00 47.65
CA GLN A 18 -15.35 21.26 47.96
C GLN A 18 -14.15 21.41 47.03
N ASP A 19 -14.08 22.54 46.32
CA ASP A 19 -12.93 23.03 45.59
C ASP A 19 -11.73 23.16 46.53
N THR A 20 -10.78 22.26 46.44
CA THR A 20 -9.42 22.52 46.88
C THR A 20 -8.62 22.99 45.66
N ASP A 21 -8.40 24.28 45.65
CA ASP A 21 -7.58 25.00 44.70
C ASP A 21 -6.10 24.53 44.84
N PHE A 22 -5.73 23.46 44.11
CA PHE A 22 -4.34 23.11 43.87
C PHE A 22 -3.93 23.80 42.60
N SER A 23 -3.03 24.77 42.71
CA SER A 23 -2.37 25.47 41.61
C SER A 23 -1.79 24.45 40.62
N ARG A 24 -2.48 24.26 39.49
CA ARG A 24 -2.12 23.35 38.37
C ARG A 24 -0.86 23.76 37.65
N ASP A 25 -0.38 25.00 37.83
CA ASP A 25 0.66 25.58 36.97
C ASP A 25 2.09 25.10 37.27
N GLY A 26 2.35 24.49 38.44
CA GLY A 26 3.72 24.11 38.83
C GLY A 26 4.12 22.65 38.53
N ILE A 27 3.14 21.77 38.36
CA ILE A 27 3.42 20.32 38.14
C ILE A 27 3.51 20.01 36.67
N ASP A 28 2.71 20.67 35.81
CA ASP A 28 2.70 20.44 34.37
C ASP A 28 3.99 20.92 33.69
N THR A 29 4.60 22.04 34.14
CA THR A 29 5.82 22.58 33.56
C THR A 29 7.07 21.75 33.89
N ALA A 30 7.14 21.10 35.05
CA ALA A 30 8.29 20.27 35.43
C ALA A 30 8.26 18.88 34.76
N LEU A 31 7.07 18.30 34.49
CA LEU A 31 6.91 17.08 33.72
C LEU A 31 7.19 17.33 32.24
N ASP A 32 6.79 18.48 31.73
CA ASP A 32 6.96 18.86 30.30
C ASP A 32 8.44 19.10 29.95
N SER A 33 9.25 19.71 30.83
CA SER A 33 10.69 19.88 30.62
C SER A 33 11.44 18.54 30.61
N SER A 34 11.06 17.57 31.42
CA SER A 34 11.66 16.23 31.42
C SER A 34 11.27 15.42 30.16
N LEU A 35 10.03 15.53 29.67
CA LEU A 35 9.59 14.89 28.45
C LEU A 35 10.28 15.51 27.22
N GLY A 36 10.40 16.84 27.18
CA GLY A 36 11.12 17.53 26.10
C GLY A 36 12.57 17.08 25.97
N ASP A 37 13.30 16.91 27.08
CA ASP A 37 14.70 16.43 27.07
C ASP A 37 14.79 14.97 26.58
N ARG A 38 13.86 14.13 27.01
CA ARG A 38 13.77 12.73 26.57
C ARG A 38 13.42 12.63 25.09
N ALA A 39 12.48 13.44 24.63
CA ALA A 39 12.07 13.53 23.23
C ALA A 39 13.26 13.97 22.34
N ARG A 40 14.04 14.99 22.73
CA ARG A 40 15.24 15.38 22.00
C ARG A 40 16.28 14.27 21.90
N ARG A 41 16.48 13.50 22.97
CA ARG A 41 17.36 12.33 22.93
C ARG A 41 16.84 11.25 22.01
N ALA A 42 15.55 10.96 22.07
CA ALA A 42 14.89 9.99 21.19
C ALA A 42 15.06 10.36 19.71
N VAL A 43 14.85 11.63 19.36
CA VAL A 43 15.10 12.15 18.00
C VAL A 43 16.55 11.91 17.59
N GLY A 44 17.53 12.21 18.47
CA GLY A 44 18.94 12.00 18.19
C GLY A 44 19.27 10.54 17.88
N LEU A 45 18.82 9.62 18.71
CA LEU A 45 19.06 8.18 18.54
C LEU A 45 18.48 7.66 17.22
N THR A 46 17.22 7.96 16.91
CA THR A 46 16.60 7.48 15.66
C THR A 46 17.17 8.13 14.41
N ARG A 47 17.50 9.43 14.48
CA ARG A 47 18.18 10.13 13.39
C ARG A 47 19.51 9.44 13.07
N ASP A 48 20.33 9.16 14.08
CA ASP A 48 21.66 8.54 13.92
C ASP A 48 21.48 7.08 13.40
N TRP A 49 20.50 6.34 13.94
CA TRP A 49 20.10 5.00 13.44
C TRP A 49 19.80 5.03 11.94
N LEU A 50 19.03 6.02 11.48
CA LEU A 50 18.63 6.14 10.07
C LEU A 50 19.83 6.52 9.19
N LEU A 51 20.66 7.48 9.62
CA LEU A 51 21.87 7.86 8.89
C LEU A 51 22.85 6.70 8.72
N GLU A 52 23.09 5.91 9.76
CA GLU A 52 23.98 4.75 9.70
C GLU A 52 23.56 3.67 8.70
N ARG A 53 22.27 3.61 8.36
CA ARG A 53 21.67 2.56 7.50
C ARG A 53 21.42 2.99 6.07
N GLN A 54 21.89 4.15 5.66
CA GLN A 54 21.83 4.53 4.24
C GLN A 54 22.66 3.57 3.39
N ASN A 55 22.05 3.05 2.31
CA ASN A 55 22.78 2.28 1.32
C ASN A 55 23.93 3.12 0.71
N PRO A 56 25.12 2.56 0.45
CA PRO A 56 26.23 3.30 -0.17
C PRO A 56 25.86 4.00 -1.50
N ARG A 57 24.83 3.53 -2.21
CA ARG A 57 24.31 4.16 -3.43
C ARG A 57 23.40 5.38 -3.15
N GLY A 58 23.12 5.72 -1.87
CA GLY A 58 22.40 6.92 -1.46
C GLY A 58 20.93 6.74 -1.08
N PHE A 59 20.35 5.56 -1.11
CA PHE A 59 18.96 5.32 -0.79
C PHE A 59 18.76 4.56 0.53
N TRP A 60 17.53 4.53 1.03
CA TRP A 60 17.07 3.62 2.08
C TRP A 60 16.06 2.65 1.49
N VAL A 61 16.05 1.43 2.00
CA VAL A 61 15.04 0.42 1.72
C VAL A 61 14.88 -0.47 2.94
N GLY A 62 13.66 -0.55 3.45
CA GLY A 62 13.24 -1.51 4.47
C GLY A 62 12.68 -2.77 3.85
N GLU A 63 12.60 -3.83 4.64
CA GLU A 63 11.87 -5.02 4.25
C GLU A 63 10.36 -4.73 4.22
N LEU A 64 9.70 -5.24 3.19
CA LEU A 64 8.25 -5.36 3.11
C LEU A 64 7.86 -6.80 3.42
N GLU A 65 7.25 -7.01 4.57
CA GLU A 65 6.81 -8.34 4.99
C GLU A 65 5.32 -8.52 4.67
N GLY A 66 5.02 -9.58 3.92
CA GLY A 66 3.65 -10.02 3.63
C GLY A 66 3.29 -11.28 4.42
N ASP A 67 2.13 -11.85 4.11
CA ASP A 67 1.72 -13.14 4.65
C ASP A 67 2.39 -14.32 3.91
N THR A 68 2.17 -15.54 4.37
CA THR A 68 2.76 -16.78 3.80
C THR A 68 2.23 -17.17 2.42
N ILE A 69 1.39 -16.35 1.81
CA ILE A 69 0.91 -16.56 0.43
C ILE A 69 2.09 -16.53 -0.54
N LEU A 70 3.06 -15.64 -0.32
CA LEU A 70 4.20 -15.47 -1.23
C LEU A 70 5.07 -16.73 -1.29
N GLU A 71 5.49 -17.26 -0.13
CA GLU A 71 6.26 -18.49 -0.03
C GLU A 71 5.49 -19.69 -0.56
N SER A 72 4.20 -19.74 -0.25
CA SER A 72 3.32 -20.82 -0.71
C SER A 72 3.22 -20.83 -2.23
N GLU A 73 2.92 -19.69 -2.87
CA GLU A 73 2.82 -19.57 -4.32
C GLU A 73 4.16 -19.82 -5.02
N TYR A 74 5.27 -19.42 -4.40
CA TYR A 74 6.59 -19.70 -4.92
C TYR A 74 6.89 -21.22 -4.91
N ILE A 75 6.55 -21.96 -3.84
CA ILE A 75 6.67 -23.44 -3.81
C ILE A 75 5.74 -24.08 -4.85
N LEU A 76 4.53 -23.55 -5.06
CA LEU A 76 3.62 -24.03 -6.12
C LEU A 76 4.21 -23.80 -7.51
N LEU A 77 4.87 -22.65 -7.75
CA LEU A 77 5.64 -22.41 -8.98
C LEU A 77 6.78 -23.41 -9.14
N LEU A 78 7.57 -23.64 -8.09
CA LEU A 78 8.63 -24.64 -8.10
C LEU A 78 8.11 -26.05 -8.41
N ALA A 79 6.90 -26.40 -7.95
CA ALA A 79 6.25 -27.65 -8.28
C ALA A 79 5.88 -27.74 -9.77
N PHE A 80 5.38 -26.67 -10.36
CA PHE A 80 5.13 -26.59 -11.80
C PHE A 80 6.42 -26.77 -12.61
N LEU A 81 7.54 -26.24 -12.10
CA LEU A 81 8.87 -26.35 -12.71
C LEU A 81 9.60 -27.68 -12.38
N GLY A 82 8.99 -28.55 -11.57
CA GLY A 82 9.63 -29.80 -11.13
C GLY A 82 10.75 -29.64 -10.08
N ARG A 83 10.80 -28.50 -9.37
CA ARG A 83 11.86 -28.10 -8.43
C ARG A 83 11.39 -28.00 -6.95
N HIS A 84 10.21 -28.52 -6.61
CA HIS A 84 9.58 -28.40 -5.27
C HIS A 84 10.34 -29.06 -4.13
N THR A 85 11.33 -29.90 -4.42
CA THR A 85 12.21 -30.51 -3.42
C THR A 85 13.55 -29.81 -3.26
N SER A 86 13.72 -28.62 -3.84
CA SER A 86 14.93 -27.81 -3.74
C SER A 86 15.17 -27.31 -2.31
N ASP A 87 16.39 -26.81 -2.03
CA ASP A 87 16.73 -26.23 -0.74
C ASP A 87 15.91 -24.96 -0.46
N VAL A 88 15.71 -24.13 -1.49
CA VAL A 88 14.87 -22.94 -1.43
C VAL A 88 13.44 -23.29 -1.00
N ALA A 89 12.83 -24.32 -1.61
CA ALA A 89 11.50 -24.78 -1.21
C ALA A 89 11.44 -25.24 0.26
N ARG A 90 12.49 -25.95 0.73
CA ARG A 90 12.57 -26.38 2.13
C ARG A 90 12.72 -25.22 3.11
N LYS A 91 13.52 -24.20 2.77
CA LYS A 91 13.67 -22.98 3.58
C LYS A 91 12.36 -22.20 3.67
N ALA A 92 11.66 -22.00 2.55
CA ALA A 92 10.35 -21.35 2.50
C ALA A 92 9.30 -22.16 3.30
N ALA A 93 9.28 -23.48 3.18
CA ALA A 93 8.39 -24.36 3.95
C ALA A 93 8.61 -24.23 5.46
N ARG A 94 9.86 -24.10 5.94
CA ARG A 94 10.12 -23.86 7.36
C ARG A 94 9.53 -22.54 7.85
N TYR A 95 9.64 -21.47 7.06
CA TYR A 95 9.00 -20.20 7.39
C TYR A 95 7.47 -20.34 7.46
N ILE A 96 6.85 -20.99 6.48
CA ILE A 96 5.39 -21.25 6.50
C ILE A 96 4.98 -21.98 7.79
N VAL A 97 5.73 -22.99 8.24
CA VAL A 97 5.41 -23.70 9.50
C VAL A 97 5.49 -22.78 10.71
N GLN A 98 6.48 -21.88 10.77
CA GLN A 98 6.64 -20.93 11.89
C GLN A 98 5.46 -19.96 12.01
N GLN A 99 4.80 -19.62 10.89
CA GLN A 99 3.67 -18.69 10.85
C GLN A 99 2.30 -19.39 11.07
N GLN A 100 2.29 -20.72 11.33
CA GLN A 100 1.03 -21.42 11.53
C GLN A 100 0.33 -20.97 12.81
N LEU A 101 -0.95 -20.58 12.69
CA LEU A 101 -1.79 -20.25 13.84
C LEU A 101 -1.93 -21.44 14.81
N PRO A 102 -2.10 -21.21 16.11
CA PRO A 102 -2.38 -22.28 17.08
C PRO A 102 -3.59 -23.13 16.68
N THR A 103 -4.58 -22.52 15.99
CA THR A 103 -5.78 -23.17 15.45
C THR A 103 -5.50 -24.06 14.23
N GLY A 104 -4.34 -23.90 13.58
CA GLY A 104 -3.86 -24.76 12.50
C GLY A 104 -3.88 -24.19 11.11
N GLY A 105 -4.48 -23.02 10.88
CA GLY A 105 -4.43 -22.30 9.58
C GLY A 105 -3.38 -21.20 9.54
N TRP A 106 -3.48 -20.31 8.58
CA TRP A 106 -2.63 -19.12 8.42
C TRP A 106 -3.50 -17.88 8.25
N ALA A 107 -3.04 -16.75 8.78
CA ALA A 107 -3.71 -15.46 8.71
C ALA A 107 -3.01 -14.55 7.71
N MET A 108 -3.69 -13.48 7.27
CA MET A 108 -3.13 -12.43 6.41
C MET A 108 -2.25 -11.42 7.16
N TYR A 109 -2.29 -11.40 8.50
CA TYR A 109 -1.51 -10.51 9.36
C TYR A 109 -1.47 -11.06 10.79
N PRO A 110 -0.48 -10.67 11.61
CA PRO A 110 -0.38 -11.12 13.00
C PRO A 110 -1.63 -10.79 13.81
N GLY A 111 -2.16 -11.78 14.53
CA GLY A 111 -3.39 -11.64 15.29
C GLY A 111 -4.69 -11.78 14.48
N GLY A 112 -4.60 -11.86 13.15
CA GLY A 112 -5.74 -12.08 12.27
C GLY A 112 -6.33 -13.48 12.35
N GLN A 113 -7.53 -13.64 11.78
CA GLN A 113 -8.18 -14.95 11.69
C GLN A 113 -7.61 -15.77 10.51
N LEU A 114 -7.92 -17.07 10.52
CA LEU A 114 -7.58 -17.96 9.41
C LEU A 114 -8.13 -17.42 8.08
N GLU A 115 -7.24 -17.22 7.09
CA GLU A 115 -7.61 -16.97 5.71
C GLU A 115 -7.56 -18.28 4.92
N ILE A 116 -8.67 -18.61 4.26
CA ILE A 116 -8.87 -19.92 3.68
C ILE A 116 -7.97 -20.19 2.47
N SER A 117 -7.78 -19.22 1.57
CA SER A 117 -7.00 -19.38 0.34
C SER A 117 -5.50 -19.52 0.65
N GLY A 118 -4.97 -18.69 1.54
CA GLY A 118 -3.61 -18.78 2.05
C GLY A 118 -3.37 -20.10 2.78
N SER A 119 -4.33 -20.51 3.63
CA SER A 119 -4.22 -21.79 4.37
C SER A 119 -4.20 -23.01 3.45
N VAL A 120 -5.02 -23.03 2.39
CA VAL A 120 -5.01 -24.12 1.40
C VAL A 120 -3.68 -24.15 0.63
N LYS A 121 -3.19 -22.98 0.19
CA LYS A 121 -1.89 -22.86 -0.49
C LYS A 121 -0.74 -23.28 0.40
N ALA A 122 -0.73 -22.85 1.67
CA ALA A 122 0.29 -23.21 2.65
C ALA A 122 0.31 -24.73 2.92
N TYR A 123 -0.85 -25.34 3.15
CA TYR A 123 -0.94 -26.79 3.30
C TYR A 123 -0.39 -27.54 2.08
N PHE A 124 -0.78 -27.09 0.86
CA PHE A 124 -0.33 -27.70 -0.37
C PHE A 124 1.19 -27.53 -0.57
N ALA A 125 1.71 -26.34 -0.34
CA ALA A 125 3.14 -26.04 -0.43
C ALA A 125 3.97 -26.92 0.55
N LEU A 126 3.51 -27.04 1.81
CA LEU A 126 4.16 -27.91 2.79
C LEU A 126 4.19 -29.38 2.35
N LYS A 127 3.08 -29.88 1.83
CA LYS A 127 3.00 -31.26 1.32
C LYS A 127 3.94 -31.49 0.15
N LEU A 128 4.03 -30.52 -0.79
CA LEU A 128 4.97 -30.56 -1.92
C LEU A 128 6.43 -30.49 -1.47
N ALA A 129 6.74 -29.71 -0.44
CA ALA A 129 8.08 -29.61 0.15
C ALA A 129 8.48 -30.84 1.00
N GLY A 130 7.61 -31.86 1.09
CA GLY A 130 7.90 -33.15 1.73
C GLY A 130 7.43 -33.30 3.17
N HIS A 131 6.56 -32.42 3.68
CA HIS A 131 5.94 -32.59 5.00
C HIS A 131 4.93 -33.73 4.98
N ASP A 132 5.04 -34.64 5.95
CA ASP A 132 4.13 -35.79 6.09
C ASP A 132 2.73 -35.32 6.46
N PRO A 133 1.68 -35.65 5.68
CA PRO A 133 0.29 -35.30 5.99
C PRO A 133 -0.19 -35.84 7.36
N SER A 134 0.49 -36.85 7.95
CA SER A 134 0.20 -37.34 9.28
C SER A 134 0.85 -36.51 10.40
N ALA A 135 1.79 -35.64 10.09
CA ALA A 135 2.43 -34.76 11.07
C ALA A 135 1.40 -33.85 11.76
N GLU A 136 1.64 -33.51 13.02
CA GLU A 136 0.68 -32.79 13.86
C GLU A 136 0.25 -31.45 13.25
N HIS A 137 1.21 -30.65 12.77
CA HIS A 137 0.93 -29.35 12.13
C HIS A 137 0.07 -29.51 10.87
N MET A 138 0.29 -30.53 10.04
CA MET A 138 -0.50 -30.84 8.85
C MET A 138 -1.92 -31.29 9.22
N GLN A 139 -2.06 -32.12 10.27
CA GLN A 139 -3.37 -32.55 10.75
C GLN A 139 -4.17 -31.41 11.36
N ARG A 140 -3.53 -30.47 12.09
CA ARG A 140 -4.17 -29.24 12.57
C ARG A 140 -4.65 -28.39 11.39
N ALA A 141 -3.78 -28.15 10.40
CA ALA A 141 -4.12 -27.38 9.19
C ALA A 141 -5.32 -28.00 8.45
N ARG A 142 -5.28 -29.32 8.19
CA ARG A 142 -6.38 -30.04 7.54
C ARG A 142 -7.72 -29.85 8.26
N ARG A 143 -7.74 -30.00 9.59
CA ARG A 143 -8.97 -29.80 10.38
C ARG A 143 -9.48 -28.37 10.30
N ALA A 144 -8.58 -27.39 10.46
CA ALA A 144 -8.92 -25.98 10.41
C ALA A 144 -9.46 -25.57 9.02
N ILE A 145 -8.79 -25.94 7.93
CA ILE A 145 -9.21 -25.68 6.56
C ILE A 145 -10.61 -26.25 6.31
N ARG A 146 -10.83 -27.52 6.65
CA ARG A 146 -12.13 -28.18 6.45
C ARG A 146 -13.27 -27.52 7.26
N ALA A 147 -12.97 -27.04 8.46
CA ALA A 147 -13.94 -26.34 9.30
C ALA A 147 -14.32 -24.96 8.74
N HIS A 148 -13.44 -24.33 7.90
CA HIS A 148 -13.65 -23.02 7.29
C HIS A 148 -14.08 -23.11 5.81
N GLY A 149 -14.68 -24.20 5.36
CA GLY A 149 -15.25 -24.34 4.02
C GLY A 149 -14.39 -25.14 3.05
N GLY A 150 -13.25 -25.70 3.48
CA GLY A 150 -12.39 -26.53 2.65
C GLY A 150 -11.74 -25.78 1.50
N ALA A 151 -11.12 -26.53 0.60
CA ALA A 151 -10.58 -25.96 -0.64
C ALA A 151 -11.66 -25.38 -1.58
N ASP A 152 -12.93 -25.69 -1.28
CA ASP A 152 -14.11 -25.22 -2.02
C ASP A 152 -14.33 -23.70 -1.90
N ALA A 153 -13.88 -23.11 -0.78
CA ALA A 153 -14.09 -21.70 -0.46
C ALA A 153 -12.96 -20.76 -0.96
N VAL A 154 -11.96 -21.30 -1.68
CA VAL A 154 -10.81 -20.51 -2.12
C VAL A 154 -11.13 -19.52 -3.24
N ASN A 155 -10.30 -18.44 -3.32
CA ASN A 155 -10.38 -17.39 -4.32
C ASN A 155 -9.92 -17.84 -5.73
N SER A 156 -10.05 -16.96 -6.72
CA SER A 156 -9.72 -17.24 -8.12
C SER A 156 -8.24 -17.59 -8.33
N PHE A 157 -7.34 -16.86 -7.68
CA PHE A 157 -5.90 -17.12 -7.78
C PHE A 157 -5.55 -18.53 -7.32
N THR A 158 -6.06 -18.94 -6.17
CA THR A 158 -5.85 -20.29 -5.64
C THR A 158 -6.43 -21.34 -6.60
N ARG A 159 -7.59 -21.12 -7.20
CA ARG A 159 -8.13 -22.04 -8.22
C ARG A 159 -7.22 -22.20 -9.43
N PHE A 160 -6.57 -21.12 -9.89
CA PHE A 160 -5.60 -21.22 -10.98
C PHE A 160 -4.37 -22.05 -10.60
N TYR A 161 -3.84 -21.91 -9.38
CA TYR A 161 -2.75 -22.76 -8.91
C TYR A 161 -3.18 -24.23 -8.76
N LEU A 162 -4.38 -24.48 -8.25
CA LEU A 162 -4.92 -25.84 -8.15
C LEU A 162 -5.11 -26.47 -9.53
N ALA A 163 -5.55 -25.70 -10.53
CA ALA A 163 -5.68 -26.18 -11.91
C ALA A 163 -4.30 -26.43 -12.56
N LEU A 164 -3.32 -25.53 -12.34
CA LEU A 164 -1.95 -25.65 -12.81
C LEU A 164 -1.29 -26.94 -12.31
N LEU A 165 -1.59 -27.34 -11.08
CA LEU A 165 -1.04 -28.52 -10.43
C LEU A 165 -1.99 -29.74 -10.49
N GLY A 166 -3.00 -29.71 -11.38
CA GLY A 166 -3.85 -30.84 -11.68
C GLY A 166 -4.82 -31.28 -10.58
N GLN A 167 -5.09 -30.42 -9.59
CA GLN A 167 -6.02 -30.72 -8.49
C GLN A 167 -7.49 -30.53 -8.91
N ILE A 168 -7.74 -29.56 -9.80
CA ILE A 168 -9.04 -29.24 -10.38
C ILE A 168 -8.91 -29.00 -11.88
N SER A 169 -10.04 -28.99 -12.61
CA SER A 169 -10.06 -28.57 -14.01
C SER A 169 -10.00 -27.05 -14.13
N TYR A 170 -9.37 -26.52 -15.20
CA TYR A 170 -9.47 -25.09 -15.57
C TYR A 170 -10.93 -24.65 -15.81
N ASP A 171 -11.85 -25.57 -16.03
CA ASP A 171 -13.28 -25.26 -16.11
C ASP A 171 -13.84 -24.74 -14.77
N CYS A 172 -13.18 -24.98 -13.64
CA CYS A 172 -13.53 -24.45 -12.32
C CYS A 172 -12.94 -23.06 -12.05
N CYS A 173 -12.02 -22.58 -12.91
CA CYS A 173 -11.45 -21.23 -12.83
C CYS A 173 -12.34 -20.23 -13.59
N PRO A 174 -12.30 -18.92 -13.30
CA PRO A 174 -12.94 -17.91 -14.13
C PRO A 174 -12.31 -17.83 -15.51
N ALA A 175 -13.09 -17.44 -16.53
CA ALA A 175 -12.57 -17.19 -17.87
C ALA A 175 -11.75 -15.89 -17.88
N VAL A 176 -10.49 -15.99 -18.33
CA VAL A 176 -9.58 -14.85 -18.52
C VAL A 176 -9.05 -14.92 -19.97
N PRO A 177 -9.83 -14.43 -20.96
CA PRO A 177 -9.48 -14.59 -22.37
C PRO A 177 -8.36 -13.63 -22.78
N PRO A 178 -7.30 -14.10 -23.47
CA PRO A 178 -6.23 -13.23 -23.99
C PRO A 178 -6.73 -12.22 -25.03
N GLU A 179 -7.90 -12.45 -25.63
CA GLU A 179 -8.58 -11.53 -26.55
C GLU A 179 -8.82 -10.16 -25.94
N LEU A 180 -8.83 -10.05 -24.61
CA LEU A 180 -8.94 -8.78 -23.88
C LEU A 180 -7.87 -7.76 -24.31
N VAL A 181 -6.65 -8.21 -24.60
CA VAL A 181 -5.54 -7.35 -25.06
C VAL A 181 -5.81 -6.71 -26.43
N LEU A 182 -6.71 -7.29 -27.23
CA LEU A 182 -7.08 -6.78 -28.55
C LEU A 182 -8.28 -5.82 -28.52
N LEU A 183 -8.96 -5.68 -27.38
CA LEU A 183 -10.11 -4.80 -27.27
C LEU A 183 -9.71 -3.32 -27.33
N PRO A 184 -10.40 -2.52 -28.14
CA PRO A 184 -10.09 -1.09 -28.27
C PRO A 184 -10.48 -0.31 -27.01
N LYS A 185 -9.81 0.81 -26.76
CA LYS A 185 -10.03 1.64 -25.56
C LYS A 185 -11.47 2.14 -25.40
N TRP A 186 -12.20 2.35 -26.49
CA TRP A 186 -13.61 2.76 -26.44
C TRP A 186 -14.57 1.66 -25.97
N PHE A 187 -14.14 0.41 -25.98
CA PHE A 187 -14.99 -0.69 -25.50
C PHE A 187 -15.10 -0.64 -23.97
N PRO A 188 -16.29 -0.83 -23.38
CA PRO A 188 -16.50 -0.69 -21.94
C PRO A 188 -15.57 -1.56 -21.08
N ILE A 189 -15.26 -2.77 -21.56
CA ILE A 189 -14.32 -3.70 -20.93
C ILE A 189 -13.09 -3.74 -21.81
N ASN A 190 -12.03 -3.05 -21.39
CA ASN A 190 -10.75 -3.05 -22.10
C ASN A 190 -9.60 -3.06 -21.08
N LEU A 191 -8.39 -3.31 -21.55
CA LEU A 191 -7.22 -3.45 -20.69
C LEU A 191 -6.96 -2.22 -19.81
N TYR A 192 -7.16 -1.00 -20.36
CA TYR A 192 -6.91 0.27 -19.66
C TYR A 192 -8.11 0.77 -18.84
N ALA A 193 -9.22 0.03 -18.84
CA ALA A 193 -10.31 0.23 -17.88
C ALA A 193 -10.09 -0.53 -16.56
N MET A 194 -9.07 -1.40 -16.51
CA MET A 194 -8.62 -2.10 -15.31
C MET A 194 -7.45 -1.34 -14.70
N SER A 195 -7.25 -1.49 -13.39
CA SER A 195 -6.09 -0.93 -12.70
C SER A 195 -4.76 -1.46 -13.23
N ALA A 196 -3.67 -0.74 -12.95
CA ALA A 196 -2.31 -1.13 -13.32
C ALA A 196 -1.96 -2.54 -12.81
N TRP A 197 -2.30 -2.86 -11.57
CA TRP A 197 -2.09 -4.20 -10.98
C TRP A 197 -2.87 -5.28 -11.71
N SER A 198 -4.16 -5.04 -11.95
CA SER A 198 -4.99 -6.00 -12.67
C SER A 198 -4.47 -6.24 -14.08
N ARG A 199 -4.02 -5.20 -14.80
CA ARG A 199 -3.41 -5.36 -16.13
C ARG A 199 -2.18 -6.26 -16.12
N THR A 200 -1.25 -6.00 -15.18
CA THR A 200 0.01 -6.75 -15.09
C THR A 200 -0.21 -8.21 -14.70
N ILE A 201 -1.24 -8.50 -13.92
CA ILE A 201 -1.60 -9.86 -13.53
C ILE A 201 -2.41 -10.56 -14.64
N VAL A 202 -3.45 -9.92 -15.15
CA VAL A 202 -4.42 -10.51 -16.10
C VAL A 202 -3.76 -10.89 -17.42
N VAL A 203 -2.81 -10.10 -17.94
CA VAL A 203 -2.23 -10.37 -19.25
C VAL A 203 -1.44 -11.68 -19.27
N PRO A 204 -0.43 -11.94 -18.42
CA PRO A 204 0.26 -13.23 -18.41
C PRO A 204 -0.68 -14.37 -17.95
N LEU A 205 -1.58 -14.14 -16.97
CA LEU A 205 -2.57 -15.13 -16.56
C LEU A 205 -3.50 -15.56 -17.71
N SER A 206 -3.85 -14.64 -18.61
CA SER A 206 -4.67 -14.96 -19.78
C SER A 206 -4.00 -15.94 -20.75
N ILE A 207 -2.67 -15.87 -20.87
CA ILE A 207 -1.88 -16.84 -21.62
C ILE A 207 -1.97 -18.22 -20.96
N MET A 208 -1.74 -18.27 -19.64
CA MET A 208 -1.88 -19.50 -18.85
C MET A 208 -3.28 -20.09 -18.98
N ALA A 209 -4.33 -19.26 -18.81
CA ALA A 209 -5.72 -19.70 -18.91
C ALA A 209 -6.09 -20.25 -20.32
N ALA A 210 -5.48 -19.68 -21.37
CA ALA A 210 -5.70 -20.12 -22.76
C ALA A 210 -4.96 -21.42 -23.08
N LEU A 211 -3.74 -21.61 -22.58
CA LEU A 211 -2.90 -22.77 -22.87
C LEU A 211 -3.15 -23.94 -21.90
N LYS A 212 -3.71 -23.66 -20.71
CA LYS A 212 -4.08 -24.65 -19.69
C LYS A 212 -2.94 -25.61 -19.33
N PRO A 213 -1.74 -25.11 -19.00
CA PRO A 213 -0.63 -25.99 -18.60
C PRO A 213 -0.98 -26.77 -17.33
N VAL A 214 -0.60 -28.04 -17.26
CA VAL A 214 -0.81 -28.89 -16.08
C VAL A 214 0.47 -29.63 -15.75
N ALA A 215 1.01 -29.41 -14.56
CA ALA A 215 2.06 -30.23 -14.01
C ALA A 215 1.48 -31.55 -13.49
N LYS A 216 2.06 -32.66 -13.92
CA LYS A 216 1.65 -33.99 -13.45
C LYS A 216 2.33 -34.29 -12.12
N LEU A 217 1.59 -34.16 -11.04
CA LEU A 217 2.03 -34.54 -9.70
C LEU A 217 1.65 -36.01 -9.40
N PRO A 218 2.47 -36.73 -8.64
CA PRO A 218 2.08 -38.00 -8.04
C PRO A 218 0.80 -37.85 -7.22
N PRO A 219 -0.15 -38.81 -7.28
CA PRO A 219 -1.45 -38.70 -6.58
C PRO A 219 -1.33 -38.44 -5.06
N GLU A 220 -0.28 -38.98 -4.42
CA GLU A 220 0.01 -38.81 -3.01
C GLU A 220 0.34 -37.37 -2.62
N LEU A 221 0.81 -36.54 -3.55
CA LEU A 221 1.05 -35.12 -3.34
C LEU A 221 -0.20 -34.25 -3.56
N GLY A 222 -1.29 -34.82 -4.05
CA GLY A 222 -2.55 -34.13 -4.21
C GLY A 222 -3.22 -33.75 -2.88
N ILE A 223 -4.19 -32.84 -2.90
CA ILE A 223 -4.87 -32.29 -1.70
C ILE A 223 -6.39 -32.57 -1.65
N ARG A 224 -6.83 -33.66 -2.26
CA ARG A 224 -8.25 -34.03 -2.26
C ARG A 224 -8.87 -34.17 -0.87
N GLU A 225 -8.06 -34.46 0.13
CA GLU A 225 -8.46 -34.52 1.55
C GLU A 225 -8.95 -33.17 2.10
N LEU A 226 -8.69 -32.06 1.41
CA LEU A 226 -9.20 -30.73 1.78
C LEU A 226 -10.56 -30.41 1.14
N PHE A 227 -11.00 -31.17 0.15
CA PHE A 227 -12.26 -30.90 -0.57
C PHE A 227 -13.47 -31.35 0.26
N LEU A 228 -14.53 -30.55 0.26
CA LEU A 228 -15.81 -30.89 0.87
C LEU A 228 -16.82 -31.34 -0.19
N ALA A 229 -16.79 -30.73 -1.39
CA ALA A 229 -17.63 -31.05 -2.54
C ALA A 229 -16.78 -31.34 -3.78
N GLN A 230 -17.42 -31.78 -4.86
CA GLN A 230 -16.75 -31.87 -6.16
C GLN A 230 -16.45 -30.46 -6.68
N PRO A 231 -15.32 -30.25 -7.40
CA PRO A 231 -14.94 -28.92 -7.87
C PRO A 231 -15.99 -28.20 -8.74
N GLU A 232 -16.84 -28.95 -9.42
CA GLU A 232 -17.93 -28.42 -10.25
C GLU A 232 -19.04 -27.74 -9.43
N ASP A 233 -19.16 -28.12 -8.16
CA ASP A 233 -20.17 -27.62 -7.21
C ASP A 233 -19.63 -26.51 -6.28
N TRP A 234 -18.39 -26.06 -6.50
CA TRP A 234 -17.78 -25.02 -5.67
C TRP A 234 -18.49 -23.68 -5.80
N PRO A 235 -18.51 -22.87 -4.74
CA PRO A 235 -19.21 -21.58 -4.73
C PRO A 235 -18.67 -20.62 -5.79
N ALA A 236 -19.54 -19.74 -6.26
CA ALA A 236 -19.16 -18.69 -7.20
C ALA A 236 -18.22 -17.67 -6.55
N LEU A 237 -17.21 -17.25 -7.32
CA LEU A 237 -16.24 -16.22 -6.90
C LEU A 237 -16.89 -14.83 -6.88
N ARG A 238 -16.53 -14.02 -5.89
CA ARG A 238 -17.01 -12.65 -5.73
C ARG A 238 -15.92 -11.75 -5.16
N CYS A 239 -15.96 -10.47 -5.54
CA CYS A 239 -15.11 -9.45 -4.92
C CYS A 239 -15.49 -9.27 -3.44
N PRO A 240 -14.53 -9.27 -2.51
CA PRO A 240 -14.77 -9.03 -1.09
C PRO A 240 -15.50 -7.69 -0.84
N GLY A 241 -16.59 -7.74 -0.06
CA GLY A 241 -17.37 -6.55 0.28
C GLY A 241 -18.40 -6.12 -0.77
N LEU A 242 -18.50 -6.81 -1.92
CA LEU A 242 -19.61 -6.64 -2.86
C LEU A 242 -20.68 -7.70 -2.63
N GLU A 243 -21.85 -7.26 -2.20
CA GLU A 243 -23.03 -8.12 -2.19
C GLU A 243 -23.53 -8.30 -3.63
N GLY A 244 -23.67 -9.57 -4.06
CA GLY A 244 -24.26 -9.88 -5.36
C GLY A 244 -25.70 -9.37 -5.41
N GLY A 245 -25.99 -8.45 -6.33
CA GLY A 245 -27.33 -7.94 -6.53
C GLY A 245 -28.32 -9.08 -6.82
N THR A 246 -29.44 -9.11 -6.11
CA THR A 246 -30.50 -10.11 -6.27
C THR A 246 -31.41 -9.81 -7.47
N GLY A 247 -31.24 -8.66 -8.12
CA GLY A 247 -32.08 -8.20 -9.24
C GLY A 247 -31.91 -9.04 -10.51
N PHE A 248 -32.95 -9.06 -11.34
CA PHE A 248 -32.94 -9.77 -12.63
C PHE A 248 -31.83 -9.26 -13.57
N PHE A 249 -31.47 -7.96 -13.50
CA PHE A 249 -30.43 -7.30 -14.27
C PHE A 249 -29.23 -6.89 -13.37
N SER A 250 -28.70 -7.79 -12.55
CA SER A 250 -27.47 -7.53 -11.79
C SER A 250 -26.21 -7.76 -12.63
N TRP A 251 -25.16 -6.92 -12.46
CA TRP A 251 -23.86 -7.11 -13.12
C TRP A 251 -23.25 -8.47 -12.82
N ASP A 252 -23.40 -8.99 -11.59
CA ASP A 252 -22.99 -10.34 -11.20
C ASP A 252 -23.60 -11.41 -12.12
N ARG A 253 -24.90 -11.32 -12.43
CA ARG A 253 -25.55 -12.25 -13.35
C ARG A 253 -25.06 -12.08 -14.79
N VAL A 254 -24.86 -10.83 -15.24
CA VAL A 254 -24.31 -10.53 -16.57
C VAL A 254 -22.95 -11.18 -16.74
N PHE A 255 -22.02 -10.92 -15.81
CA PHE A 255 -20.66 -11.46 -15.93
C PHE A 255 -20.60 -12.98 -15.75
N ARG A 256 -21.43 -13.59 -14.91
CA ARG A 256 -21.54 -15.05 -14.85
C ARG A 256 -22.05 -15.65 -16.17
N THR A 257 -22.98 -14.98 -16.82
CA THR A 257 -23.47 -15.41 -18.16
C THR A 257 -22.34 -15.26 -19.19
N VAL A 258 -21.64 -14.13 -19.21
CA VAL A 258 -20.47 -13.90 -20.08
C VAL A 258 -19.41 -14.97 -19.84
N ASN A 259 -19.06 -15.25 -18.59
CA ASN A 259 -18.10 -16.29 -18.22
C ASN A 259 -18.50 -17.67 -18.75
N SER A 260 -19.77 -18.06 -18.58
CA SER A 260 -20.26 -19.34 -19.06
C SER A 260 -20.28 -19.40 -20.60
N THR A 261 -20.63 -18.31 -21.26
CA THR A 261 -20.62 -18.20 -22.74
C THR A 261 -19.18 -18.31 -23.28
N LEU A 262 -18.22 -17.59 -22.69
CA LEU A 262 -16.80 -17.66 -23.08
C LEU A 262 -16.27 -19.09 -22.95
N LYS A 263 -16.55 -19.77 -21.85
CA LYS A 263 -16.15 -21.19 -21.65
C LYS A 263 -16.82 -22.12 -22.65
N PHE A 264 -18.07 -21.88 -22.99
CA PHE A 264 -18.76 -22.66 -24.03
C PHE A 264 -18.11 -22.50 -25.41
N LEU A 265 -17.81 -21.24 -25.81
CA LEU A 265 -17.13 -20.92 -27.08
C LEU A 265 -15.73 -21.54 -27.12
N GLU A 266 -14.99 -21.44 -26.02
CA GLU A 266 -13.65 -22.01 -25.88
C GLU A 266 -13.66 -23.54 -26.04
N ARG A 267 -14.59 -24.24 -25.34
CA ARG A 267 -14.77 -25.69 -25.47
C ARG A 267 -15.12 -26.12 -26.87
N ARG A 268 -15.80 -25.27 -27.66
CA ARG A 268 -16.12 -25.51 -29.08
C ARG A 268 -15.02 -25.12 -30.05
N GLY A 269 -13.90 -24.56 -29.56
CA GLY A 269 -12.82 -24.04 -30.40
C GLY A 269 -13.21 -22.79 -31.23
N TRP A 270 -14.28 -22.09 -30.86
CA TRP A 270 -14.80 -20.92 -31.57
C TRP A 270 -14.17 -19.61 -31.09
N MET A 271 -12.85 -19.58 -31.02
CA MET A 271 -12.06 -18.41 -30.62
C MET A 271 -11.09 -18.01 -31.74
N PRO A 272 -11.58 -17.41 -32.84
CA PRO A 272 -10.78 -17.21 -34.06
C PRO A 272 -9.58 -16.26 -33.87
N ALA A 273 -9.61 -15.36 -32.89
CA ALA A 273 -8.50 -14.43 -32.62
C ALA A 273 -7.48 -14.98 -31.61
N ARG A 274 -7.65 -16.17 -31.05
CA ARG A 274 -6.88 -16.75 -29.96
C ARG A 274 -5.36 -16.68 -30.16
N ALA A 275 -4.87 -17.16 -31.30
CA ALA A 275 -3.43 -17.17 -31.59
C ALA A 275 -2.85 -15.74 -31.66
N ARG A 276 -3.57 -14.81 -32.31
CA ARG A 276 -3.19 -13.40 -32.39
C ARG A 276 -3.22 -12.74 -31.00
N ALA A 277 -4.21 -13.08 -30.18
CA ALA A 277 -4.38 -12.56 -28.83
C ALA A 277 -3.25 -13.03 -27.89
N ILE A 278 -2.91 -14.32 -27.92
CA ILE A 278 -1.78 -14.88 -27.17
C ILE A 278 -0.46 -14.19 -27.57
N GLU A 279 -0.22 -14.01 -28.87
CA GLU A 279 1.01 -13.33 -29.32
C GLU A 279 1.03 -11.84 -28.91
N ALA A 280 -0.11 -11.16 -28.94
CA ALA A 280 -0.22 -9.78 -28.45
C ALA A 280 0.03 -9.70 -26.95
N ALA A 281 -0.54 -10.62 -26.15
CA ALA A 281 -0.32 -10.71 -24.71
C ALA A 281 1.16 -11.00 -24.38
N ARG A 282 1.79 -11.94 -25.09
CA ARG A 282 3.22 -12.22 -24.95
C ARG A 282 4.08 -10.97 -25.22
N LYS A 283 3.83 -10.28 -26.34
CA LYS A 283 4.56 -9.04 -26.68
C LYS A 283 4.35 -7.96 -25.63
N TRP A 284 3.14 -7.80 -25.15
CA TRP A 284 2.80 -6.82 -24.10
C TRP A 284 3.57 -7.12 -22.80
N THR A 285 3.63 -8.39 -22.38
CA THR A 285 4.34 -8.85 -21.17
C THR A 285 5.84 -8.62 -21.29
N VAL A 286 6.47 -9.13 -22.35
CA VAL A 286 7.93 -9.06 -22.55
C VAL A 286 8.41 -7.61 -22.73
N ALA A 287 7.62 -6.77 -23.41
CA ALA A 287 7.99 -5.35 -23.58
C ALA A 287 8.15 -4.61 -22.24
N ARG A 288 7.43 -5.03 -21.18
CA ARG A 288 7.45 -4.42 -19.84
C ARG A 288 8.52 -4.98 -18.91
N PHE A 289 9.37 -5.88 -19.37
CA PHE A 289 10.56 -6.29 -18.62
C PHE A 289 11.66 -5.23 -18.65
N LYS A 290 11.75 -4.49 -19.76
CA LYS A 290 12.78 -3.47 -19.91
C LYS A 290 12.47 -2.24 -19.06
N GLY A 291 13.35 -1.90 -18.13
CA GLY A 291 13.22 -0.76 -17.22
C GLY A 291 12.21 -1.04 -16.07
N SER A 292 12.16 -2.31 -15.65
CA SER A 292 11.32 -2.73 -14.53
C SER A 292 12.05 -3.84 -13.74
N ASP A 293 11.79 -3.92 -12.45
CA ASP A 293 12.26 -4.98 -11.55
C ASP A 293 11.31 -6.20 -11.60
N GLY A 294 10.99 -6.68 -12.78
CA GLY A 294 9.96 -7.67 -13.06
C GLY A 294 8.68 -7.04 -13.62
N LEU A 295 7.75 -7.84 -14.12
CA LEU A 295 6.49 -7.32 -14.64
C LEU A 295 5.70 -6.60 -13.55
N GLY A 296 5.53 -5.28 -13.67
CA GLY A 296 4.86 -4.45 -12.67
C GLY A 296 5.61 -4.36 -11.34
N ALA A 297 6.83 -4.90 -11.28
CA ALA A 297 7.74 -4.94 -10.14
C ALA A 297 7.10 -5.50 -8.83
N ILE A 298 6.05 -6.31 -8.95
CA ILE A 298 5.37 -7.00 -7.85
C ILE A 298 5.29 -8.51 -8.08
N PHE A 299 5.30 -9.27 -6.99
CA PHE A 299 5.39 -10.73 -7.00
C PHE A 299 4.37 -11.47 -7.89
N PRO A 300 3.04 -11.21 -7.86
CA PRO A 300 2.08 -12.02 -8.61
C PRO A 300 2.27 -11.98 -10.14
N PRO A 301 2.45 -10.81 -10.80
CA PRO A 301 2.74 -10.78 -12.23
C PRO A 301 4.06 -11.44 -12.61
N MET A 302 5.08 -11.39 -11.74
CA MET A 302 6.35 -12.07 -11.99
C MET A 302 6.15 -13.59 -12.07
N ILE A 303 5.42 -14.18 -11.11
CA ILE A 303 5.07 -15.61 -11.10
C ILE A 303 4.30 -15.99 -12.37
N PHE A 304 3.23 -15.24 -12.70
CA PHE A 304 2.44 -15.55 -13.90
C PHE A 304 3.22 -15.35 -15.19
N SER A 305 4.24 -14.45 -15.23
CA SER A 305 5.13 -14.31 -16.36
C SER A 305 5.98 -15.57 -16.60
N VAL A 306 6.53 -16.16 -15.54
CA VAL A 306 7.26 -17.44 -15.62
C VAL A 306 6.34 -18.55 -16.15
N ILE A 307 5.15 -18.71 -15.58
CA ILE A 307 4.19 -19.74 -15.99
C ILE A 307 3.79 -19.55 -17.47
N ALA A 308 3.50 -18.31 -17.87
CA ALA A 308 3.09 -17.98 -19.24
C ALA A 308 4.21 -18.29 -20.25
N LEU A 309 5.43 -17.82 -19.99
CA LEU A 309 6.58 -18.05 -20.89
C LEU A 309 6.93 -19.53 -21.00
N ARG A 310 6.95 -20.27 -19.88
CA ARG A 310 7.13 -21.73 -19.90
C ARG A 310 6.05 -22.44 -20.70
N SER A 311 4.80 -22.00 -20.57
CA SER A 311 3.67 -22.55 -21.31
C SER A 311 3.72 -22.27 -22.81
N LEU A 312 4.40 -21.17 -23.20
CA LEU A 312 4.68 -20.81 -24.60
C LEU A 312 5.89 -21.56 -25.18
N GLY A 313 6.61 -22.35 -24.38
CA GLY A 313 7.73 -23.16 -24.81
C GLY A 313 9.10 -22.47 -24.70
N TYR A 314 9.21 -21.40 -23.92
CA TYR A 314 10.52 -20.81 -23.61
C TYR A 314 11.34 -21.76 -22.74
N ASP A 315 12.61 -21.92 -23.09
CA ASP A 315 13.58 -22.70 -22.31
C ASP A 315 14.09 -21.91 -21.11
N ASP A 316 14.54 -22.62 -20.06
CA ASP A 316 15.07 -22.00 -18.84
C ASP A 316 16.26 -21.05 -19.10
N ASP A 317 17.04 -21.33 -20.16
CA ASP A 317 18.18 -20.50 -20.58
C ASP A 317 17.81 -19.30 -21.47
N SER A 318 16.52 -19.13 -21.80
CA SER A 318 16.07 -17.94 -22.54
C SER A 318 16.30 -16.67 -21.71
N ILE A 319 16.61 -15.57 -22.40
CA ILE A 319 16.89 -14.27 -21.75
C ILE A 319 15.70 -13.84 -20.90
N GLU A 320 14.49 -14.04 -21.40
CA GLU A 320 13.24 -13.62 -20.73
C GLU A 320 12.98 -14.40 -19.44
N LEU A 321 13.21 -15.73 -19.45
CA LEU A 321 12.99 -16.54 -18.24
C LEU A 321 14.10 -16.35 -17.19
N ARG A 322 15.37 -16.24 -17.63
CA ARG A 322 16.46 -15.89 -16.69
C ARG A 322 16.19 -14.56 -16.01
N TYR A 323 15.76 -13.55 -16.77
CA TYR A 323 15.35 -12.27 -16.20
C TYR A 323 14.23 -12.46 -15.15
N CYS A 324 13.16 -13.21 -15.47
CA CYS A 324 12.07 -13.45 -14.51
C CYS A 324 12.55 -14.15 -13.23
N TYR A 325 13.45 -15.14 -13.35
CA TYR A 325 14.02 -15.81 -12.19
C TYR A 325 14.87 -14.86 -11.33
N GLU A 326 15.75 -14.07 -11.96
CA GLU A 326 16.59 -13.09 -11.27
C GLU A 326 15.74 -12.06 -10.49
N GLN A 327 14.63 -11.58 -11.08
CA GLN A 327 13.74 -10.65 -10.39
C GLN A 327 13.01 -11.31 -9.21
N LEU A 328 12.53 -12.54 -9.36
CA LEU A 328 11.89 -13.28 -8.26
C LEU A 328 12.88 -13.59 -7.12
N GLU A 329 14.10 -14.02 -7.44
CA GLU A 329 15.17 -14.27 -6.47
C GLU A 329 15.62 -12.99 -5.78
N GLY A 330 15.49 -11.83 -6.44
CA GLY A 330 15.71 -10.51 -5.87
C GLY A 330 14.77 -10.15 -4.71
N LEU A 331 13.65 -10.87 -4.57
CA LEU A 331 12.67 -10.68 -3.48
C LEU A 331 12.96 -11.58 -2.25
N PHE A 332 14.01 -12.38 -2.28
CA PHE A 332 14.33 -13.31 -1.19
C PHE A 332 14.95 -12.60 0.00
N ILE A 333 14.45 -12.94 1.18
CA ILE A 333 15.04 -12.61 2.47
C ILE A 333 15.42 -13.94 3.17
N GLU A 334 16.70 -14.26 3.16
CA GLU A 334 17.21 -15.43 3.87
C GLU A 334 17.60 -15.09 5.30
N GLN A 335 17.09 -15.84 6.27
CA GLN A 335 17.43 -15.69 7.68
C GLN A 335 17.70 -17.07 8.31
N GLY A 336 18.97 -17.38 8.49
CA GLY A 336 19.39 -18.69 9.00
C GLY A 336 18.97 -19.82 8.05
N ASP A 337 18.09 -20.68 8.50
CA ASP A 337 17.58 -21.83 7.74
C ASP A 337 16.18 -21.61 7.15
N THR A 338 15.65 -20.39 7.22
CA THR A 338 14.38 -19.98 6.64
C THR A 338 14.56 -19.02 5.46
N LEU A 339 13.55 -18.96 4.60
CA LEU A 339 13.44 -18.00 3.51
C LEU A 339 12.01 -17.47 3.48
N ARG A 340 11.90 -16.14 3.41
CA ARG A 340 10.65 -15.44 3.10
C ARG A 340 10.82 -14.57 1.87
N LEU A 341 9.70 -14.17 1.29
CA LEU A 341 9.67 -13.33 0.09
C LEU A 341 9.01 -11.99 0.39
N GLU A 342 9.61 -10.93 -0.15
CA GLU A 342 8.96 -9.63 -0.23
C GLU A 342 7.97 -9.61 -1.41
N PRO A 343 6.83 -8.90 -1.29
CA PRO A 343 5.91 -8.71 -2.43
C PRO A 343 6.48 -7.79 -3.51
N CYS A 344 7.31 -6.85 -3.12
CA CYS A 344 8.05 -5.86 -3.93
C CYS A 344 9.07 -5.16 -3.04
N LYS A 345 9.81 -4.19 -3.58
CA LYS A 345 10.76 -3.34 -2.82
C LYS A 345 10.36 -1.88 -2.90
N SER A 346 10.65 -1.11 -1.86
CA SER A 346 10.19 0.28 -1.67
C SER A 346 11.31 1.34 -1.60
N PRO A 347 12.39 1.25 -2.39
CA PRO A 347 13.52 2.15 -2.20
C PRO A 347 13.21 3.61 -2.49
N VAL A 348 12.34 3.94 -3.44
CA VAL A 348 11.96 5.34 -3.71
C VAL A 348 11.09 5.89 -2.58
N TRP A 349 10.08 5.14 -2.17
CA TRP A 349 9.21 5.45 -1.06
C TRP A 349 9.97 5.67 0.25
N ASP A 350 10.75 4.69 0.65
CA ASP A 350 11.53 4.76 1.89
C ASP A 350 12.55 5.89 1.88
N THR A 351 13.22 6.13 0.75
CA THR A 351 14.19 7.23 0.62
C THR A 351 13.50 8.59 0.74
N ALA A 352 12.35 8.76 0.12
CA ALA A 352 11.61 10.02 0.18
C ALA A 352 11.13 10.31 1.61
N ILE A 353 10.57 9.31 2.32
CA ILE A 353 10.13 9.50 3.70
C ILE A 353 11.32 9.69 4.65
N ALA A 354 12.42 8.93 4.47
CA ALA A 354 13.63 9.09 5.26
C ALA A 354 14.20 10.51 5.16
N LEU A 355 14.25 11.09 3.95
CA LEU A 355 14.67 12.49 3.75
C LEU A 355 13.75 13.48 4.49
N ARG A 356 12.45 13.27 4.47
CA ARG A 356 11.49 14.10 5.21
C ARG A 356 11.72 13.99 6.73
N ALA A 357 11.89 12.77 7.23
CA ALA A 357 12.14 12.53 8.65
C ALA A 357 13.46 13.14 9.12
N LEU A 358 14.52 13.05 8.31
CA LEU A 358 15.79 13.69 8.58
C LEU A 358 15.69 15.23 8.61
N ALA A 359 14.95 15.83 7.67
CA ALA A 359 14.67 17.27 7.66
C ALA A 359 13.88 17.71 8.90
N ASP A 360 12.86 16.97 9.30
CA ASP A 360 12.10 17.21 10.52
C ASP A 360 12.96 17.08 11.77
N SER A 361 13.94 16.16 11.79
CA SER A 361 14.91 16.00 12.90
C SER A 361 16.02 17.05 12.93
N GLY A 362 16.06 17.97 11.95
CA GLY A 362 17.00 19.08 11.89
C GLY A 362 18.31 18.77 11.17
N VAL A 363 18.39 17.69 10.39
CA VAL A 363 19.55 17.43 9.54
C VAL A 363 19.58 18.46 8.41
N SER A 364 20.77 19.07 8.20
CA SER A 364 20.96 20.08 7.16
C SER A 364 20.75 19.50 5.76
N PRO A 365 20.14 20.24 4.83
CA PRO A 365 20.14 19.90 3.41
C PRO A 365 21.53 19.66 2.81
N ASP A 366 22.57 20.32 3.36
CA ASP A 366 23.97 20.17 2.91
C ASP A 366 24.65 18.90 3.46
N HIS A 367 23.97 18.11 4.29
CA HIS A 367 24.54 16.87 4.81
C HIS A 367 24.80 15.88 3.66
N GLU A 368 25.98 15.28 3.63
CA GLU A 368 26.43 14.42 2.53
C GLU A 368 25.42 13.32 2.17
N GLN A 369 24.85 12.65 3.19
CA GLN A 369 23.90 11.56 2.98
C GLN A 369 22.57 12.07 2.41
N VAL A 370 22.14 13.27 2.80
CA VAL A 370 20.94 13.93 2.27
C VAL A 370 21.15 14.28 0.79
N GLN A 371 22.31 14.83 0.44
CA GLN A 371 22.65 15.15 -0.95
C GLN A 371 22.70 13.88 -1.83
N ARG A 372 23.32 12.81 -1.34
CA ARG A 372 23.37 11.54 -2.07
C ARG A 372 21.97 10.97 -2.33
N ALA A 373 21.07 11.07 -1.35
CA ALA A 373 19.70 10.59 -1.49
C ALA A 373 18.90 11.45 -2.48
N ALA A 374 19.02 12.76 -2.41
CA ALA A 374 18.39 13.67 -3.37
C ALA A 374 18.88 13.40 -4.81
N GLU A 375 20.17 13.20 -4.99
CA GLU A 375 20.74 12.84 -6.29
C GLU A 375 20.22 11.49 -6.79
N TRP A 376 20.10 10.50 -5.88
CA TRP A 376 19.55 9.20 -6.22
C TRP A 376 18.08 9.30 -6.67
N LEU A 377 17.25 10.04 -5.95
CA LEU A 377 15.84 10.28 -6.35
C LEU A 377 15.74 10.98 -7.71
N LEU A 378 16.57 11.99 -7.97
CA LEU A 378 16.60 12.67 -9.27
C LEU A 378 16.99 11.76 -10.44
N LYS A 379 17.87 10.77 -10.21
CA LYS A 379 18.26 9.77 -11.22
C LYS A 379 17.13 8.79 -11.52
N ASN A 380 16.22 8.58 -10.59
CA ASN A 380 15.09 7.66 -10.71
C ASN A 380 13.80 8.33 -11.22
N GLN A 381 13.83 9.63 -11.58
CA GLN A 381 12.67 10.25 -12.23
C GLN A 381 12.40 9.59 -13.58
N ILE A 382 11.15 9.17 -13.79
CA ILE A 382 10.72 8.52 -15.02
C ILE A 382 10.44 9.57 -16.08
N LEU A 383 11.23 9.55 -17.16
CA LEU A 383 11.19 10.50 -18.29
C LEU A 383 10.68 9.84 -19.58
N LYS A 384 9.99 8.72 -19.46
CA LYS A 384 9.41 7.97 -20.58
C LYS A 384 7.92 7.77 -20.37
N PRO A 385 7.12 7.78 -21.45
CA PRO A 385 5.71 7.47 -21.36
C PRO A 385 5.50 6.00 -20.94
N GLY A 386 4.63 5.78 -19.96
CA GLY A 386 4.18 4.47 -19.47
C GLY A 386 2.74 4.16 -19.86
N ASP A 387 2.13 3.20 -19.18
CA ASP A 387 0.73 2.79 -19.42
C ASP A 387 -0.27 3.93 -19.17
N TRP A 388 -0.02 4.79 -18.20
CA TRP A 388 -0.80 5.98 -17.89
C TRP A 388 -0.99 6.91 -19.11
N SER A 389 0.00 6.99 -20.01
CA SER A 389 -0.05 7.81 -21.23
C SER A 389 -1.11 7.35 -22.23
N GLN A 390 -1.73 6.18 -21.99
CA GLN A 390 -2.86 5.72 -22.80
C GLN A 390 -4.15 6.48 -22.51
N THR A 391 -4.24 7.15 -21.36
CA THR A 391 -5.42 7.88 -20.89
C THR A 391 -5.15 9.35 -20.60
N VAL A 392 -3.88 9.75 -20.39
CA VAL A 392 -3.46 11.11 -20.05
C VAL A 392 -2.39 11.59 -21.02
N GLU A 393 -2.55 12.81 -21.53
CA GLU A 393 -1.59 13.48 -22.40
C GLU A 393 -0.82 14.54 -21.59
N VAL A 394 0.37 14.18 -21.09
CA VAL A 394 1.29 15.06 -20.39
C VAL A 394 2.71 14.54 -20.54
N GLU A 395 3.72 15.37 -20.36
CA GLU A 395 5.10 14.94 -20.32
C GLU A 395 5.37 14.01 -19.11
N PRO A 396 6.18 12.94 -19.26
CA PRO A 396 6.58 12.09 -18.16
C PRO A 396 7.36 12.88 -17.09
N GLY A 397 7.19 12.53 -15.81
CA GLY A 397 7.86 13.24 -14.72
C GLY A 397 7.66 12.64 -13.34
N GLY A 398 6.90 11.56 -13.24
CA GLY A 398 6.64 10.88 -11.96
C GLY A 398 7.77 9.96 -11.50
N TRP A 399 7.58 9.36 -10.35
CA TRP A 399 8.45 8.32 -9.77
C TRP A 399 7.63 7.06 -9.50
N CYS A 400 8.29 5.90 -9.54
CA CYS A 400 7.72 4.62 -9.11
C CYS A 400 8.17 4.28 -7.69
N PHE A 401 7.55 3.28 -7.11
CA PHE A 401 7.80 2.79 -5.76
C PHE A 401 9.14 2.02 -5.65
N GLU A 402 9.49 1.27 -6.69
CA GLU A 402 10.59 0.31 -6.74
C GLU A 402 11.89 0.95 -7.27
N HIS A 403 12.96 0.14 -7.45
CA HIS A 403 14.20 0.62 -8.10
C HIS A 403 14.00 0.99 -9.57
N ALA A 404 13.18 0.21 -10.27
CA ALA A 404 12.82 0.46 -11.65
C ALA A 404 11.43 -0.07 -11.98
N ASN A 405 10.56 0.81 -12.49
CA ASN A 405 9.24 0.46 -13.00
C ASN A 405 8.75 1.55 -13.98
N ASP A 406 9.48 1.72 -15.09
CA ASP A 406 9.29 2.81 -16.05
C ASP A 406 7.85 2.94 -16.59
N TYR A 407 7.09 1.83 -16.59
CA TYR A 407 5.72 1.81 -17.11
C TYR A 407 4.68 2.30 -16.10
N TYR A 408 5.03 2.29 -14.81
CA TYR A 408 4.08 2.51 -13.71
C TYR A 408 4.62 3.49 -12.66
N PRO A 409 4.92 4.77 -13.05
CA PRO A 409 5.04 5.81 -12.04
C PRO A 409 3.72 5.92 -11.31
N ASP A 410 3.76 6.22 -10.01
CA ASP A 410 2.54 6.42 -9.25
C ASP A 410 2.48 7.81 -8.59
N VAL A 411 1.25 8.19 -8.25
CA VAL A 411 0.94 9.51 -7.70
C VAL A 411 1.45 9.64 -6.27
N ASP A 412 1.42 8.55 -5.50
CA ASP A 412 1.80 8.57 -4.09
C ASP A 412 3.30 8.78 -3.92
N ASP A 413 4.11 7.98 -4.64
CA ASP A 413 5.57 8.14 -4.66
C ASP A 413 6.00 9.48 -5.23
N THR A 414 5.37 9.91 -6.33
CA THR A 414 5.63 11.23 -6.92
C THR A 414 5.40 12.33 -5.90
N SER A 415 4.26 12.30 -5.18
CA SER A 415 3.94 13.28 -4.13
C SER A 415 4.97 13.28 -3.02
N MET A 416 5.37 12.09 -2.54
CA MET A 416 6.33 11.95 -1.46
C MET A 416 7.72 12.44 -1.85
N VAL A 417 8.17 12.09 -3.07
CA VAL A 417 9.46 12.55 -3.61
C VAL A 417 9.48 14.07 -3.79
N LEU A 418 8.41 14.67 -4.33
CA LEU A 418 8.30 16.12 -4.47
C LEU A 418 8.44 16.81 -3.12
N MET A 419 7.76 16.32 -2.08
CA MET A 419 7.87 16.86 -0.72
C MET A 419 9.28 16.71 -0.14
N ALA A 420 9.94 15.59 -0.40
CA ALA A 420 11.32 15.35 0.05
C ALA A 420 12.30 16.31 -0.64
N LEU A 421 12.16 16.51 -1.95
CA LEU A 421 13.04 17.35 -2.74
C LEU A 421 12.85 18.84 -2.43
N VAL A 422 11.62 19.31 -2.23
CA VAL A 422 11.34 20.72 -1.87
C VAL A 422 12.00 21.09 -0.55
N ASN A 423 12.04 20.20 0.43
CA ASN A 423 12.74 20.43 1.69
C ASN A 423 14.25 20.70 1.53
N GLN A 424 14.86 20.30 0.40
CA GLN A 424 16.27 20.55 0.10
C GLN A 424 16.55 22.01 -0.33
N TYR A 425 15.51 22.77 -0.70
CA TYR A 425 15.66 24.18 -1.05
C TYR A 425 15.49 25.16 0.11
N ALA A 426 14.77 24.77 1.15
CA ALA A 426 14.52 25.61 2.30
C ALA A 426 15.77 25.68 3.20
N THR A 427 16.79 26.45 2.81
CA THR A 427 17.92 26.75 3.69
C THR A 427 17.50 27.70 4.81
N PRO A 428 17.76 27.38 6.08
CA PRO A 428 17.53 28.29 7.21
C PRO A 428 18.66 29.34 7.33
N SER A 429 18.85 30.20 6.35
CA SER A 429 19.90 31.22 6.48
C SER A 429 19.58 32.55 5.80
N ASP A 430 18.39 33.06 6.00
CA ASP A 430 18.16 34.51 6.06
C ASP A 430 16.79 34.85 6.64
N PRO A 431 16.68 35.45 7.85
CA PRO A 431 15.39 35.95 8.34
C PRO A 431 14.82 37.11 7.51
N LYS A 432 15.50 37.54 6.45
CA LYS A 432 15.06 38.58 5.52
C LYS A 432 14.49 38.01 4.20
N ALA A 433 14.57 36.71 3.94
CA ALA A 433 14.01 36.08 2.75
C ALA A 433 12.55 35.65 2.90
N SER A 434 11.90 35.93 4.03
CA SER A 434 10.50 35.63 4.28
C SER A 434 9.53 36.76 3.86
N SER A 435 9.82 37.48 2.78
CA SER A 435 8.77 38.26 2.09
C SER A 435 8.23 37.43 0.93
N PRO A 436 6.94 37.10 0.92
CA PRO A 436 6.36 36.43 -0.24
C PRO A 436 6.54 37.36 -1.46
N ALA A 437 7.23 36.84 -2.47
CA ALA A 437 7.23 37.50 -3.78
C ALA A 437 5.77 37.63 -4.23
N THR A 438 5.29 38.84 -4.37
CA THR A 438 3.97 39.16 -4.89
C THR A 438 3.93 38.69 -6.33
N THR A 439 3.38 37.53 -6.57
CA THR A 439 3.15 36.99 -7.91
C THR A 439 1.99 37.76 -8.52
N THR A 440 2.26 38.60 -9.47
CA THR A 440 1.22 39.23 -10.30
C THR A 440 0.67 38.13 -11.22
N ILE A 441 -0.51 37.64 -10.90
CA ILE A 441 -1.23 36.67 -11.75
C ILE A 441 -1.74 37.44 -12.96
N THR A 442 -1.15 37.19 -14.11
CA THR A 442 -1.78 37.48 -15.40
C THR A 442 -2.38 36.20 -15.90
N GLU A 443 -3.69 36.08 -15.90
CA GLU A 443 -4.41 34.94 -16.47
C GLU A 443 -4.07 34.79 -17.95
N PRO A 444 -3.65 33.60 -18.36
CA PRO A 444 -4.20 32.92 -19.50
C PRO A 444 -4.88 31.61 -19.07
N ASP A 445 -5.80 31.14 -19.85
CA ASP A 445 -6.71 29.99 -19.61
C ASP A 445 -6.07 28.61 -19.36
N ASP A 446 -4.90 28.55 -18.76
CA ASP A 446 -4.27 27.32 -18.24
C ASP A 446 -3.31 27.74 -17.12
N ALA A 447 -3.75 27.56 -15.87
CA ALA A 447 -3.00 27.95 -14.69
C ALA A 447 -1.76 27.05 -14.46
N THR A 448 -0.65 27.43 -15.04
CA THR A 448 0.67 26.91 -14.66
C THR A 448 1.29 27.90 -13.68
N VAL A 449 1.36 27.56 -12.40
CA VAL A 449 2.13 28.33 -11.42
C VAL A 449 3.61 28.06 -11.67
N VAL A 450 4.31 29.06 -12.20
CA VAL A 450 5.78 29.01 -12.31
C VAL A 450 6.36 29.57 -11.03
N ILE A 451 7.00 28.74 -10.23
CA ILE A 451 7.75 29.17 -9.06
C ILE A 451 9.13 29.63 -9.54
N GLU A 452 9.39 30.93 -9.56
CA GLU A 452 10.75 31.48 -9.70
C GLU A 452 11.47 31.40 -8.35
N TYR A 453 12.40 30.47 -8.24
CA TYR A 453 13.31 30.41 -7.09
C TYR A 453 14.47 31.38 -7.28
N ALA A 454 14.62 32.34 -6.36
CA ALA A 454 15.76 33.25 -6.34
C ALA A 454 17.04 32.51 -5.93
N ILE A 455 18.03 32.49 -6.81
CA ILE A 455 19.37 31.95 -6.55
C ILE A 455 20.16 32.98 -5.74
N ALA A 456 20.46 32.69 -4.49
CA ALA A 456 21.31 33.51 -3.64
C ALA A 456 22.69 32.88 -3.43
N ASN A 457 23.71 33.62 -3.78
CA ASN A 457 25.14 33.53 -3.47
C ASN A 457 26.03 32.52 -4.20
N GLU A 458 26.83 33.07 -5.12
CA GLU A 458 27.71 32.36 -6.08
C GLU A 458 29.06 31.84 -5.54
N ALA A 459 29.46 32.09 -4.31
CA ALA A 459 30.84 31.90 -3.92
C ALA A 459 31.24 30.58 -3.20
N SER A 460 30.28 29.73 -2.80
CA SER A 460 30.59 28.42 -2.18
C SER A 460 30.19 27.20 -3.04
N LEU A 461 29.87 27.39 -4.29
CA LEU A 461 29.02 26.51 -5.12
C LEU A 461 29.75 25.67 -6.17
N SER A 462 31.08 25.57 -6.20
CA SER A 462 31.76 24.97 -7.37
C SER A 462 31.76 23.44 -7.44
N ALA A 463 31.43 22.73 -6.34
CA ALA A 463 31.34 21.26 -6.31
C ALA A 463 29.90 20.72 -6.19
N GLN A 464 28.94 21.55 -5.73
CA GLN A 464 27.53 21.16 -5.47
C GLN A 464 26.54 21.48 -6.60
N ARG A 465 26.98 22.21 -7.63
CA ARG A 465 26.14 22.70 -8.72
C ARG A 465 25.31 21.66 -9.47
N SER A 466 25.72 20.40 -9.54
CA SER A 466 25.10 19.42 -10.45
C SER A 466 23.71 18.90 -9.99
N VAL A 467 23.47 18.75 -8.69
CA VAL A 467 22.17 18.26 -8.16
C VAL A 467 21.17 19.40 -8.06
N LEU A 468 21.57 20.52 -7.45
CA LEU A 468 20.71 21.69 -7.26
C LEU A 468 20.22 22.32 -8.58
N GLU A 469 21.03 22.27 -9.66
CA GLU A 469 20.62 22.78 -10.97
C GLU A 469 19.49 21.98 -11.62
N ARG A 470 19.38 20.68 -11.34
CA ARG A 470 18.33 19.81 -11.91
C ARG A 470 17.04 19.75 -11.10
N LEU A 471 17.09 20.12 -9.82
CA LEU A 471 15.97 20.03 -8.90
C LEU A 471 14.74 20.83 -9.37
N PRO A 472 14.84 22.12 -9.79
CA PRO A 472 13.67 22.90 -10.22
C PRO A 472 12.92 22.25 -11.38
N GLU A 473 13.66 21.80 -12.38
CA GLU A 473 13.08 21.18 -13.57
C GLU A 473 12.41 19.84 -13.24
N ALA A 474 13.02 19.03 -12.37
CA ALA A 474 12.46 17.76 -11.94
C ALA A 474 11.19 17.94 -11.13
N ILE A 475 11.16 18.93 -10.22
CA ILE A 475 9.99 19.26 -9.42
C ILE A 475 8.84 19.73 -10.32
N VAL A 476 9.08 20.70 -11.23
CA VAL A 476 8.04 21.22 -12.14
C VAL A 476 7.47 20.10 -13.02
N ARG A 477 8.31 19.19 -13.47
CA ARG A 477 7.89 18.06 -14.32
C ARG A 477 7.04 17.07 -13.55
N GLY A 478 7.45 16.72 -12.31
CA GLY A 478 6.69 15.84 -11.41
C GLY A 478 5.34 16.44 -11.02
N GLU A 479 5.31 17.74 -10.67
CA GLU A 479 4.09 18.46 -10.34
C GLU A 479 3.10 18.47 -11.51
N ARG A 480 3.56 18.80 -12.74
CA ARG A 480 2.69 18.77 -13.92
C ARG A 480 2.10 17.41 -14.18
N TRP A 481 2.92 16.36 -14.05
CA TRP A 481 2.46 14.98 -14.22
C TRP A 481 1.42 14.63 -13.15
N MET A 482 1.69 14.92 -11.89
CA MET A 482 0.79 14.63 -10.76
C MET A 482 -0.55 15.39 -10.91
N LEU A 483 -0.54 16.66 -11.30
CA LEU A 483 -1.75 17.45 -11.54
C LEU A 483 -2.57 16.91 -12.71
N ALA A 484 -1.92 16.44 -13.78
CA ALA A 484 -2.61 15.83 -14.93
C ALA A 484 -3.30 14.51 -14.59
N MET A 485 -2.88 13.84 -13.52
CA MET A 485 -3.48 12.60 -13.02
C MET A 485 -4.74 12.82 -12.16
N GLN A 486 -5.13 14.07 -11.86
CA GLN A 486 -6.33 14.34 -11.06
C GLN A 486 -7.59 13.80 -11.75
N ASN A 487 -8.38 13.04 -11.02
CA ASN A 487 -9.65 12.49 -11.45
C ASN A 487 -10.75 13.56 -11.54
N ARG A 488 -11.85 13.26 -12.26
CA ARG A 488 -13.00 14.18 -12.42
C ARG A 488 -13.71 14.49 -11.11
N ASP A 489 -13.68 13.56 -10.14
CA ASP A 489 -14.23 13.74 -8.80
C ASP A 489 -13.39 14.66 -7.90
N GLY A 490 -12.20 15.05 -8.36
CA GLY A 490 -11.26 15.90 -7.64
C GLY A 490 -10.19 15.16 -6.84
N GLY A 491 -10.30 13.84 -6.66
CA GLY A 491 -9.28 13.01 -6.03
C GLY A 491 -8.26 12.45 -7.03
N TRP A 492 -7.49 11.47 -6.59
CA TRP A 492 -6.50 10.74 -7.39
C TRP A 492 -6.57 9.25 -7.11
N GLY A 493 -6.41 8.42 -8.16
CA GLY A 493 -5.97 7.05 -8.08
C GLY A 493 -4.44 6.98 -8.04
N ALA A 494 -3.89 5.81 -7.73
CA ALA A 494 -2.43 5.66 -7.59
C ALA A 494 -1.71 5.68 -8.95
N PHE A 495 -2.23 4.97 -9.95
CA PHE A 495 -1.58 4.75 -11.25
C PHE A 495 -2.38 5.23 -12.46
N ASP A 496 -3.70 5.30 -12.31
CA ASP A 496 -4.60 5.50 -13.44
C ASP A 496 -5.56 6.68 -13.18
N ARG A 497 -5.81 7.47 -14.20
CA ARG A 497 -6.79 8.54 -14.14
C ARG A 497 -8.17 8.04 -14.53
N ASP A 498 -9.20 8.43 -13.76
CA ASP A 498 -10.62 8.10 -14.00
C ASP A 498 -10.86 6.58 -14.17
N ASN A 499 -10.15 5.77 -13.38
CA ASN A 499 -10.26 4.30 -13.38
C ASN A 499 -11.25 3.84 -12.29
N ASP A 500 -12.52 4.19 -12.47
CA ASP A 500 -13.59 4.14 -11.47
C ASP A 500 -14.80 3.30 -11.88
N ARG A 501 -14.65 2.41 -12.90
CA ARG A 501 -15.76 1.61 -13.44
C ARG A 501 -16.15 0.47 -12.51
N GLU A 502 -16.89 0.74 -11.46
CA GLU A 502 -17.30 -0.20 -10.41
C GLU A 502 -17.91 -1.50 -10.94
N PHE A 503 -18.61 -1.46 -12.10
CA PHE A 503 -19.20 -2.67 -12.66
C PHE A 503 -18.15 -3.76 -12.98
N LEU A 504 -16.86 -3.39 -13.19
CA LEU A 504 -15.76 -4.33 -13.39
C LEU A 504 -15.44 -5.14 -12.12
N CYS A 505 -15.79 -4.65 -10.95
CA CYS A 505 -15.62 -5.39 -9.69
C CYS A 505 -16.56 -6.61 -9.58
N TYR A 506 -17.56 -6.74 -10.46
CA TYR A 506 -18.44 -7.91 -10.55
C TYR A 506 -17.93 -9.00 -11.49
N VAL A 507 -16.80 -8.81 -12.16
CA VAL A 507 -16.13 -9.86 -12.94
C VAL A 507 -15.70 -11.00 -12.00
N PRO A 508 -15.92 -12.28 -12.33
CA PRO A 508 -15.56 -13.40 -11.44
C PRO A 508 -14.09 -13.47 -11.01
N PHE A 509 -13.19 -12.79 -11.72
CA PHE A 509 -11.77 -12.65 -11.39
C PHE A 509 -11.47 -11.45 -10.47
N ALA A 510 -12.45 -10.59 -10.18
CA ALA A 510 -12.26 -9.37 -9.40
C ALA A 510 -12.14 -9.61 -7.87
N ASP A 511 -12.10 -10.86 -7.42
CA ASP A 511 -12.04 -11.24 -6.01
C ASP A 511 -10.73 -10.89 -5.29
N HIS A 512 -9.75 -10.32 -6.00
CA HIS A 512 -8.54 -9.69 -5.43
C HIS A 512 -8.76 -8.24 -4.96
N ASN A 513 -9.97 -7.70 -5.09
CA ASN A 513 -10.39 -6.36 -4.64
C ASN A 513 -9.51 -5.19 -5.15
N ALA A 514 -8.98 -5.31 -6.36
CA ALA A 514 -8.11 -4.31 -6.97
C ALA A 514 -8.34 -4.16 -8.48
N MET A 515 -9.57 -4.47 -8.96
CA MET A 515 -9.90 -4.41 -10.40
C MET A 515 -9.84 -3.00 -10.97
N ILE A 516 -10.11 -1.99 -10.16
CA ILE A 516 -10.10 -0.57 -10.50
C ILE A 516 -9.17 0.21 -9.55
N ASP A 517 -8.85 1.45 -9.93
CA ASP A 517 -7.98 2.38 -9.19
C ASP A 517 -8.71 3.72 -8.95
N PRO A 518 -9.75 3.74 -8.09
CA PRO A 518 -10.53 4.93 -7.83
C PRO A 518 -9.79 5.93 -6.95
N SER A 519 -10.27 7.16 -6.87
CA SER A 519 -9.81 8.15 -5.90
C SER A 519 -9.96 7.66 -4.46
N THR A 520 -8.96 7.96 -3.64
CA THR A 520 -9.01 7.65 -2.20
C THR A 520 -8.64 8.87 -1.36
N PRO A 521 -9.23 9.02 -0.14
CA PRO A 521 -9.00 10.20 0.68
C PRO A 521 -7.54 10.39 1.10
N ASP A 522 -6.88 9.30 1.49
CA ASP A 522 -5.48 9.31 1.92
C ASP A 522 -4.53 9.78 0.81
N LEU A 523 -4.72 9.28 -0.42
CA LEU A 523 -3.90 9.68 -1.56
C LEU A 523 -4.20 11.12 -2.00
N ALA A 524 -5.47 11.50 -2.11
CA ALA A 524 -5.86 12.87 -2.44
C ALA A 524 -5.30 13.88 -1.44
N ALA A 525 -5.29 13.53 -0.16
CA ALA A 525 -4.72 14.37 0.89
C ALA A 525 -3.19 14.45 0.83
N ARG A 526 -2.50 13.38 0.46
CA ARG A 526 -1.05 13.40 0.25
C ARG A 526 -0.67 14.29 -0.93
N VAL A 527 -1.44 14.25 -2.00
CA VAL A 527 -1.27 15.20 -3.11
C VAL A 527 -1.47 16.64 -2.63
N LEU A 528 -2.49 16.91 -1.80
CA LEU A 528 -2.68 18.24 -1.20
C LEU A 528 -1.49 18.65 -0.33
N GLU A 529 -0.94 17.76 0.50
CA GLU A 529 0.26 18.05 1.28
C GLU A 529 1.42 18.44 0.36
N SER A 530 1.64 17.67 -0.72
CA SER A 530 2.68 17.97 -1.71
C SER A 530 2.45 19.32 -2.41
N LEU A 531 1.23 19.58 -2.90
CA LEU A 531 0.87 20.85 -3.52
C LEU A 531 1.04 22.03 -2.57
N GLY A 532 0.68 21.86 -1.29
CA GLY A 532 0.88 22.89 -0.27
C GLY A 532 2.36 23.21 -0.04
N LYS A 533 3.25 22.20 -0.03
CA LYS A 533 4.71 22.38 0.01
C LYS A 533 5.24 23.09 -1.23
N LEU A 534 4.64 22.85 -2.38
CA LEU A 534 4.94 23.54 -3.65
C LEU A 534 4.37 24.95 -3.73
N GLY A 535 3.65 25.44 -2.71
CA GLY A 535 3.13 26.79 -2.63
C GLY A 535 1.67 26.96 -3.04
N HIS A 536 0.98 25.90 -3.46
CA HIS A 536 -0.45 25.95 -3.75
C HIS A 536 -1.28 26.16 -2.49
N ARG A 537 -2.39 26.87 -2.62
CA ARG A 537 -3.30 27.18 -1.50
C ARG A 537 -4.76 27.04 -1.95
N MET A 538 -5.65 27.08 -0.98
CA MET A 538 -7.09 27.22 -1.21
C MET A 538 -7.35 28.40 -2.18
N GLY A 539 -8.31 28.23 -3.10
CA GLY A 539 -8.57 29.14 -4.21
C GLY A 539 -7.90 28.71 -5.53
N SER A 540 -7.02 27.71 -5.51
CA SER A 540 -6.49 27.06 -6.70
C SER A 540 -7.44 25.94 -7.15
N GLY A 541 -7.78 25.90 -8.45
CA GLY A 541 -8.77 24.95 -8.97
C GLY A 541 -8.53 23.48 -8.63
N PRO A 542 -7.32 22.91 -8.80
CA PRO A 542 -7.02 21.54 -8.40
C PRO A 542 -7.15 21.29 -6.89
N VAL A 543 -6.70 22.27 -6.06
CA VAL A 543 -6.80 22.18 -4.59
C VAL A 543 -8.26 22.22 -4.15
N ASP A 544 -9.07 23.11 -4.71
CA ASP A 544 -10.47 23.27 -4.32
C ASP A 544 -11.30 22.02 -4.68
N ARG A 545 -11.02 21.41 -5.83
CA ARG A 545 -11.67 20.12 -6.19
C ARG A 545 -11.30 19.01 -5.23
N ALA A 546 -10.03 18.91 -4.83
CA ALA A 546 -9.58 17.92 -3.88
C ALA A 546 -10.19 18.15 -2.48
N ILE A 547 -10.29 19.40 -2.03
CA ILE A 547 -10.97 19.72 -0.77
C ILE A 547 -12.45 19.32 -0.83
N ALA A 548 -13.13 19.55 -1.95
CA ALA A 548 -14.53 19.13 -2.13
C ALA A 548 -14.66 17.61 -2.02
N PHE A 549 -13.79 16.85 -2.70
CA PHE A 549 -13.72 15.38 -2.60
C PHE A 549 -13.49 14.92 -1.17
N LEU A 550 -12.53 15.49 -0.43
CA LEU A 550 -12.23 15.13 0.93
C LEU A 550 -13.39 15.42 1.91
N ARG A 551 -14.15 16.49 1.67
CA ARG A 551 -15.37 16.79 2.47
C ARG A 551 -16.49 15.80 2.19
N GLU A 552 -16.66 15.38 0.93
CA GLU A 552 -17.68 14.41 0.53
C GLU A 552 -17.37 13.01 1.09
N THR A 553 -16.08 12.67 1.18
CA THR A 553 -15.63 11.34 1.65
C THR A 553 -15.38 11.27 3.16
N GLN A 554 -15.61 12.38 3.92
CA GLN A 554 -15.54 12.33 5.37
C GLN A 554 -16.68 11.47 5.93
N GLU A 555 -16.33 10.54 6.78
CA GLU A 555 -17.29 9.65 7.41
C GLU A 555 -18.13 10.39 8.49
N ALA A 556 -19.28 9.85 8.81
CA ALA A 556 -20.22 10.49 9.74
C ALA A 556 -19.64 10.71 11.16
N ASP A 557 -18.65 9.92 11.56
CA ASP A 557 -17.94 10.06 12.85
C ASP A 557 -16.77 11.06 12.79
N GLY A 558 -16.47 11.61 11.61
CA GLY A 558 -15.41 12.57 11.37
C GLY A 558 -14.09 11.98 10.87
N SER A 559 -13.96 10.66 10.77
CA SER A 559 -12.78 9.97 10.23
C SER A 559 -12.74 9.94 8.71
N TRP A 560 -11.62 9.48 8.14
CA TRP A 560 -11.49 9.12 6.72
C TRP A 560 -10.88 7.73 6.56
N PHE A 561 -11.36 7.04 5.54
CA PHE A 561 -10.85 5.74 5.14
C PHE A 561 -9.41 5.85 4.62
N GLY A 562 -8.55 4.89 5.02
CA GLY A 562 -7.20 4.72 4.53
C GLY A 562 -7.10 3.53 3.59
N ARG A 563 -6.73 3.78 2.33
CA ARG A 563 -6.56 2.73 1.30
C ARG A 563 -5.20 2.06 1.40
N TRP A 564 -4.15 2.86 1.68
CA TRP A 564 -2.75 2.44 1.61
C TRP A 564 -2.11 2.15 2.97
N GLY A 565 -2.76 2.53 4.05
CA GLY A 565 -2.37 2.22 5.43
C GLY A 565 -3.58 1.87 6.28
N VAL A 566 -3.38 1.07 7.31
CA VAL A 566 -4.41 0.58 8.23
C VAL A 566 -4.78 1.65 9.24
N ASN A 567 -5.99 2.04 9.26
CA ASN A 567 -7.04 2.27 8.28
C ASN A 567 -7.56 3.70 8.49
N TYR A 568 -8.50 3.91 9.43
CA TYR A 568 -9.09 5.24 9.72
C TYR A 568 -8.12 6.18 10.45
N ILE A 569 -7.20 5.64 11.28
CA ILE A 569 -6.12 6.46 11.88
C ILE A 569 -5.23 7.02 10.77
N TYR A 570 -4.83 6.17 9.82
CA TYR A 570 -3.98 6.56 8.69
C TYR A 570 -4.67 7.58 7.78
N GLY A 571 -5.89 7.29 7.32
CA GLY A 571 -6.65 8.18 6.44
C GLY A 571 -6.93 9.53 7.10
N THR A 572 -7.35 9.52 8.38
CA THR A 572 -7.64 10.76 9.12
C THR A 572 -6.39 11.61 9.31
N TRP A 573 -5.27 11.01 9.72
CA TRP A 573 -4.00 11.72 9.81
C TRP A 573 -3.63 12.40 8.49
N GLN A 574 -3.65 11.64 7.39
CA GLN A 574 -3.20 12.15 6.11
C GLN A 574 -4.09 13.29 5.62
N VAL A 575 -5.42 13.17 5.80
CA VAL A 575 -6.36 14.23 5.42
C VAL A 575 -6.15 15.50 6.24
N LEU A 576 -6.01 15.40 7.55
CA LEU A 576 -5.73 16.56 8.40
C LEU A 576 -4.43 17.26 7.99
N THR A 577 -3.39 16.49 7.63
CA THR A 577 -2.10 17.04 7.20
C THR A 577 -2.22 17.75 5.84
N GLY A 578 -2.86 17.11 4.86
CA GLY A 578 -3.03 17.67 3.53
C GLY A 578 -3.88 18.96 3.51
N LEU A 579 -4.99 18.97 4.25
CA LEU A 579 -5.85 20.14 4.37
C LEU A 579 -5.14 21.31 5.07
N ALA A 580 -4.40 21.02 6.15
CA ALA A 580 -3.64 22.05 6.86
C ALA A 580 -2.58 22.70 5.96
N GLU A 581 -1.87 21.90 5.16
CA GLU A 581 -0.76 22.38 4.33
C GLU A 581 -1.21 23.34 3.24
N VAL A 582 -2.43 23.15 2.68
CA VAL A 582 -3.00 24.08 1.70
C VAL A 582 -3.71 25.28 2.34
N GLY A 583 -3.65 25.43 3.67
CA GLY A 583 -4.14 26.58 4.41
C GLY A 583 -5.57 26.46 4.92
N MET A 584 -6.12 25.27 5.07
CA MET A 584 -7.41 25.05 5.72
C MET A 584 -7.34 25.50 7.19
N PRO A 585 -8.26 26.37 7.66
CA PRO A 585 -8.26 26.77 9.07
C PRO A 585 -8.48 25.58 10.01
N ALA A 586 -7.74 25.52 11.11
CA ALA A 586 -7.95 24.51 12.15
C ALA A 586 -9.37 24.52 12.78
N SER A 587 -10.07 25.65 12.65
CA SER A 587 -11.47 25.80 13.08
C SER A 587 -12.50 25.30 12.06
N ASP A 588 -12.07 24.84 10.89
CA ASP A 588 -13.00 24.26 9.91
C ASP A 588 -13.68 23.02 10.49
N PRO A 589 -15.01 22.87 10.31
CA PRO A 589 -15.73 21.74 10.88
C PRO A 589 -15.16 20.36 10.55
N CYS A 590 -14.65 20.16 9.32
CA CYS A 590 -14.06 18.87 8.96
C CYS A 590 -12.74 18.61 9.69
N MET A 591 -11.88 19.63 9.88
CA MET A 591 -10.66 19.55 10.67
C MET A 591 -10.94 19.23 12.14
N VAL A 592 -11.92 19.93 12.72
CA VAL A 592 -12.34 19.72 14.12
C VAL A 592 -12.88 18.31 14.32
N ALA A 593 -13.73 17.82 13.41
CA ALA A 593 -14.31 16.48 13.51
C ALA A 593 -13.22 15.38 13.45
N GLY A 594 -12.30 15.46 12.49
CA GLY A 594 -11.19 14.51 12.36
C GLY A 594 -10.24 14.51 13.56
N ALA A 595 -9.86 15.71 14.04
CA ALA A 595 -9.02 15.83 15.24
C ALA A 595 -9.71 15.26 16.49
N ASN A 596 -11.00 15.52 16.69
CA ASN A 596 -11.77 14.96 17.81
C ASN A 596 -11.87 13.43 17.69
N TRP A 597 -12.06 12.89 16.48
CA TRP A 597 -12.09 11.45 16.27
C TRP A 597 -10.77 10.80 16.72
N LEU A 598 -9.61 11.34 16.34
CA LEU A 598 -8.31 10.85 16.81
C LEU A 598 -8.19 10.91 18.33
N ILE A 599 -8.59 12.03 18.96
CA ILE A 599 -8.52 12.17 20.43
C ILE A 599 -9.41 11.12 21.11
N CYS A 600 -10.63 10.88 20.61
CA CYS A 600 -11.57 9.91 21.18
C CYS A 600 -11.09 8.45 21.06
N HIS A 601 -10.21 8.15 20.10
CA HIS A 601 -9.67 6.80 19.88
C HIS A 601 -8.28 6.59 20.51
N GLN A 602 -7.78 7.57 21.29
CA GLN A 602 -6.56 7.36 22.07
C GLN A 602 -6.80 6.32 23.16
N GLN A 603 -5.90 5.35 23.23
CA GLN A 603 -5.95 4.31 24.26
C GLN A 603 -5.53 4.84 25.64
N PRO A 604 -5.93 4.17 26.74
CA PRO A 604 -5.51 4.56 28.09
C PRO A 604 -3.99 4.61 28.28
N SER A 605 -3.23 3.85 27.49
CA SER A 605 -1.76 3.90 27.45
C SER A 605 -1.18 5.20 26.91
N GLY A 606 -2.00 6.01 26.23
CA GLY A 606 -1.57 7.19 25.49
C GLY A 606 -1.26 6.92 24.00
N ALA A 607 -1.22 5.68 23.58
CA ALA A 607 -0.97 5.29 22.19
C ALA A 607 -2.24 5.27 21.34
N TRP A 608 -2.05 4.98 20.06
CA TRP A 608 -3.09 4.60 19.11
C TRP A 608 -2.74 3.27 18.44
N GLY A 609 -3.76 2.56 18.02
CA GLY A 609 -3.61 1.32 17.28
C GLY A 609 -4.93 0.88 16.67
N GLU A 610 -4.85 0.36 15.44
CA GLU A 610 -5.99 -0.11 14.67
C GLU A 610 -5.64 -1.41 13.96
N SER A 611 -6.51 -2.42 14.09
CA SER A 611 -6.38 -3.69 13.39
C SER A 611 -6.88 -3.59 11.94
N ALA A 612 -6.30 -4.39 11.05
CA ALA A 612 -6.80 -4.57 9.69
C ALA A 612 -8.24 -5.15 9.64
N ASP A 613 -8.76 -5.69 10.75
CA ASP A 613 -10.17 -6.10 10.86
C ASP A 613 -11.15 -4.95 10.58
N SER A 614 -10.73 -3.69 10.83
CA SER A 614 -11.53 -2.48 10.56
C SER A 614 -11.93 -2.32 9.08
N TYR A 615 -11.20 -2.95 8.15
CA TYR A 615 -11.60 -3.00 6.73
C TYR A 615 -12.83 -3.89 6.49
N ALA A 616 -13.01 -4.92 7.31
CA ALA A 616 -14.17 -5.82 7.22
C ALA A 616 -15.33 -5.35 8.10
N ASP A 617 -15.03 -4.85 9.28
CA ASP A 617 -16.00 -4.38 10.26
C ASP A 617 -15.64 -2.96 10.73
N ARG A 618 -16.39 -1.97 10.23
CA ARG A 618 -16.20 -0.56 10.57
C ARG A 618 -16.36 -0.26 12.09
N SER A 619 -17.09 -1.07 12.82
CA SER A 619 -17.24 -0.87 14.28
C SER A 619 -15.91 -1.01 15.02
N LEU A 620 -14.89 -1.58 14.37
CA LEU A 620 -13.53 -1.73 14.89
C LEU A 620 -12.59 -0.57 14.47
N ALA A 621 -13.10 0.48 13.81
CA ALA A 621 -12.31 1.65 13.43
C ALA A 621 -11.60 2.24 14.65
N GLY A 622 -10.30 2.52 14.52
CA GLY A 622 -9.45 3.03 15.61
C GLY A 622 -9.19 2.06 16.76
N GLN A 623 -9.48 0.76 16.58
CA GLN A 623 -9.30 -0.26 17.63
C GLN A 623 -8.31 -1.35 17.17
N GLY A 624 -7.31 -1.63 17.99
CA GLY A 624 -6.29 -2.64 17.74
C GLY A 624 -5.12 -2.54 18.71
N PRO A 625 -4.08 -3.36 18.54
CA PRO A 625 -2.84 -3.23 19.30
C PRO A 625 -2.21 -1.85 19.11
N ALA A 626 -1.61 -1.29 20.15
CA ALA A 626 -0.84 -0.05 20.06
C ALA A 626 0.40 -0.24 19.19
N THR A 627 0.60 0.65 18.22
CA THR A 627 1.76 0.61 17.32
C THR A 627 2.50 1.95 17.32
N ALA A 628 3.78 1.91 17.02
CA ALA A 628 4.61 3.12 16.94
C ALA A 628 4.22 3.99 15.73
N SER A 629 3.98 3.37 14.58
CA SER A 629 3.59 4.08 13.36
C SER A 629 2.21 4.75 13.48
N GLN A 630 1.19 4.03 13.97
CA GLN A 630 -0.17 4.59 14.10
C GLN A 630 -0.25 5.65 15.21
N THR A 631 0.51 5.47 16.31
CA THR A 631 0.66 6.50 17.34
C THR A 631 1.30 7.76 16.75
N ALA A 632 2.35 7.61 15.95
CA ALA A 632 2.99 8.73 15.27
C ALA A 632 2.05 9.42 14.27
N TRP A 633 1.28 8.68 13.49
CA TRP A 633 0.30 9.24 12.56
C TRP A 633 -0.75 10.07 13.29
N ALA A 634 -1.31 9.56 14.39
CA ALA A 634 -2.28 10.31 15.18
C ALA A 634 -1.68 11.61 15.75
N VAL A 635 -0.46 11.56 16.29
CA VAL A 635 0.27 12.74 16.78
C VAL A 635 0.50 13.76 15.66
N LEU A 636 0.97 13.32 14.48
CA LEU A 636 1.20 14.19 13.32
C LEU A 636 -0.11 14.84 12.84
N GLY A 637 -1.21 14.08 12.76
CA GLY A 637 -2.53 14.60 12.39
C GLY A 637 -3.04 15.65 13.37
N LEU A 638 -2.91 15.41 14.67
CA LEU A 638 -3.30 16.36 15.69
C LEU A 638 -2.45 17.65 15.68
N ILE A 639 -1.15 17.54 15.44
CA ILE A 639 -0.27 18.72 15.27
C ILE A 639 -0.72 19.52 14.04
N ALA A 640 -0.97 18.87 12.91
CA ALA A 640 -1.44 19.52 11.68
C ALA A 640 -2.80 20.21 11.86
N ALA A 641 -3.71 19.61 12.63
CA ALA A 641 -4.99 20.20 12.98
C ALA A 641 -4.91 21.32 14.03
N GLY A 642 -3.72 21.82 14.36
CA GLY A 642 -3.51 22.89 15.35
C GLY A 642 -3.71 22.45 16.81
N ARG A 643 -3.77 21.13 17.09
CA ARG A 643 -3.97 20.55 18.43
C ARG A 643 -2.66 20.10 19.08
N GLY A 644 -1.51 20.60 18.63
CA GLY A 644 -0.18 20.20 19.12
C GLY A 644 0.04 20.40 20.64
N SER A 645 -0.75 21.27 21.31
CA SER A 645 -0.74 21.45 22.77
C SER A 645 -1.75 20.57 23.50
N ASP A 646 -2.54 19.77 22.79
CA ASP A 646 -3.54 18.91 23.45
C ASP A 646 -2.82 17.84 24.30
N PRO A 647 -3.32 17.58 25.54
CA PRO A 647 -2.74 16.53 26.38
C PRO A 647 -2.67 15.15 25.72
N ALA A 648 -3.54 14.87 24.76
CA ALA A 648 -3.49 13.63 23.99
C ALA A 648 -2.17 13.52 23.18
N VAL A 649 -1.72 14.62 22.59
CA VAL A 649 -0.44 14.65 21.85
C VAL A 649 0.74 14.39 22.79
N ALA A 650 0.78 15.04 23.93
CA ALA A 650 1.84 14.84 24.92
C ALA A 650 1.89 13.37 25.41
N ARG A 651 0.72 12.74 25.68
CA ARG A 651 0.66 11.32 26.07
C ARG A 651 1.15 10.40 24.94
N GLY A 652 0.81 10.70 23.68
CA GLY A 652 1.30 9.92 22.52
C GLY A 652 2.81 10.02 22.37
N VAL A 653 3.37 11.21 22.47
CA VAL A 653 4.83 11.43 22.45
C VAL A 653 5.51 10.73 23.63
N GLN A 654 4.91 10.82 24.83
CA GLN A 654 5.43 10.11 26.00
C GLN A 654 5.48 8.60 25.73
N TRP A 655 4.40 8.02 25.19
CA TRP A 655 4.36 6.60 24.86
C TRP A 655 5.45 6.22 23.84
N LEU A 656 5.63 7.00 22.76
CA LEU A 656 6.69 6.77 21.77
C LEU A 656 8.08 6.79 22.43
N VAL A 657 8.35 7.77 23.28
CA VAL A 657 9.65 7.90 23.98
C VAL A 657 9.88 6.73 24.95
N ASP A 658 8.84 6.27 25.64
CA ASP A 658 8.93 5.18 26.63
C ASP A 658 9.12 3.79 25.98
N HIS A 659 8.68 3.63 24.71
CA HIS A 659 8.78 2.37 23.98
C HIS A 659 9.90 2.33 22.93
N GLN A 660 10.71 3.41 22.87
CA GLN A 660 11.91 3.42 22.04
C GLN A 660 12.95 2.47 22.63
N ARG A 661 13.55 1.65 21.79
CA ARG A 661 14.68 0.77 22.15
C ARG A 661 15.97 1.58 22.33
N ASP A 662 16.96 0.98 22.99
CA ASP A 662 18.26 1.59 23.23
C ASP A 662 19.00 1.97 21.93
N ASP A 663 18.72 1.24 20.82
CA ASP A 663 19.29 1.53 19.51
C ASP A 663 18.55 2.63 18.73
N GLY A 664 17.50 3.21 19.27
CA GLY A 664 16.72 4.28 18.66
C GLY A 664 15.56 3.81 17.75
N ALA A 665 15.31 2.52 17.68
CA ALA A 665 14.21 1.92 16.89
C ALA A 665 13.00 1.56 17.78
N TRP A 666 11.91 1.08 17.16
CA TRP A 666 10.73 0.51 17.82
C TRP A 666 10.44 -0.89 17.29
N ASP A 667 9.90 -1.74 18.15
CA ASP A 667 9.35 -3.03 17.76
C ASP A 667 7.88 -2.86 17.36
N GLU A 668 7.53 -3.30 16.17
CA GLU A 668 6.18 -3.25 15.63
C GLU A 668 5.95 -4.50 14.77
N PRO A 669 5.44 -5.58 15.33
CA PRO A 669 5.13 -6.79 14.57
C PRO A 669 3.85 -6.67 13.74
N GLU A 670 3.02 -5.67 13.99
CA GLU A 670 1.73 -5.45 13.34
C GLU A 670 1.92 -5.02 11.89
N PHE A 671 0.98 -5.45 11.04
CA PHE A 671 0.92 -5.03 9.65
C PHE A 671 0.07 -3.75 9.56
N THR A 672 0.73 -2.61 9.36
CA THR A 672 0.09 -1.29 9.29
C THR A 672 -0.04 -0.75 7.87
N GLY A 673 0.47 -1.48 6.87
CA GLY A 673 0.29 -1.20 5.45
C GLY A 673 -0.69 -2.15 4.78
N THR A 674 -1.19 -1.78 3.61
CA THR A 674 -2.04 -2.64 2.79
C THR A 674 -1.70 -2.52 1.31
N GLY A 675 -1.58 -3.67 0.65
CA GLY A 675 -1.57 -3.74 -0.80
C GLY A 675 -2.99 -3.71 -1.36
N PHE A 676 -3.85 -4.62 -0.88
CA PHE A 676 -5.25 -4.73 -1.28
C PHE A 676 -6.13 -4.95 -0.05
N PRO A 677 -6.94 -3.95 0.36
CA PRO A 677 -7.81 -4.08 1.53
C PRO A 677 -8.64 -5.37 1.48
N ARG A 678 -8.72 -6.08 2.61
CA ARG A 678 -9.39 -7.39 2.78
C ARG A 678 -8.73 -8.58 2.07
N VAL A 679 -7.61 -8.38 1.37
CA VAL A 679 -6.97 -9.43 0.56
C VAL A 679 -5.49 -9.56 0.84
N PHE A 680 -4.77 -8.44 1.07
CA PHE A 680 -3.33 -8.46 1.27
C PHE A 680 -2.86 -7.28 2.10
N TYR A 681 -2.15 -7.56 3.19
CA TYR A 681 -1.60 -6.58 4.13
C TYR A 681 -0.08 -6.68 4.21
N LEU A 682 0.55 -5.60 4.67
CA LEU A 682 1.99 -5.42 4.67
C LEU A 682 2.48 -4.85 5.98
N ARG A 683 3.66 -5.30 6.40
CA ARG A 683 4.50 -4.61 7.37
C ARG A 683 5.60 -3.88 6.64
N TYR A 684 5.66 -2.58 6.80
CA TYR A 684 6.77 -1.74 6.36
C TYR A 684 7.73 -1.58 7.53
N HIS A 685 8.87 -2.25 7.50
CA HIS A 685 9.79 -2.25 8.64
C HIS A 685 10.32 -0.85 9.01
N LEU A 686 10.39 0.09 8.05
CA LEU A 686 10.81 1.46 8.33
C LEU A 686 9.68 2.39 8.81
N TYR A 687 8.40 1.99 8.75
CA TYR A 687 7.30 2.81 9.26
C TYR A 687 7.45 3.10 10.75
N ALA A 688 7.83 2.10 11.53
CA ALA A 688 8.13 2.24 12.95
C ALA A 688 9.41 3.04 13.26
N ILE A 689 10.12 3.54 12.26
CA ILE A 689 11.35 4.34 12.42
C ILE A 689 11.08 5.79 12.06
N TYR A 690 10.78 6.07 10.80
CA TYR A 690 10.70 7.46 10.34
C TYR A 690 9.43 8.19 10.78
N PHE A 691 8.27 7.53 10.96
CA PHE A 691 7.08 8.22 11.44
C PHE A 691 7.17 8.65 12.91
N PRO A 692 7.63 7.79 13.87
CA PRO A 692 7.94 8.24 15.23
C PRO A 692 8.97 9.37 15.28
N LEU A 693 10.03 9.29 14.47
CA LEU A 693 11.03 10.36 14.35
C LEU A 693 10.39 11.69 13.96
N MET A 694 9.56 11.69 12.90
CA MET A 694 8.84 12.88 12.43
C MET A 694 7.90 13.44 13.51
N ALA A 695 7.12 12.56 14.16
CA ALA A 695 6.13 12.97 15.17
C ALA A 695 6.80 13.62 16.39
N ILE A 696 7.85 12.98 16.94
CA ILE A 696 8.57 13.49 18.11
C ILE A 696 9.30 14.79 17.73
N ALA A 697 9.95 14.86 16.56
CA ALA A 697 10.68 16.03 16.11
C ALA A 697 9.77 17.24 15.90
N ARG A 698 8.61 17.06 15.25
CA ARG A 698 7.63 18.15 15.05
C ARG A 698 7.02 18.63 16.36
N TRP A 699 6.71 17.73 17.28
CA TRP A 699 6.23 18.09 18.61
C TRP A 699 7.26 18.90 19.39
N THR A 700 8.53 18.47 19.38
CA THR A 700 9.63 19.18 20.06
C THR A 700 9.78 20.60 19.53
N LYS A 701 9.81 20.78 18.19
CA LYS A 701 9.88 22.10 17.56
C LYS A 701 8.71 23.00 17.92
N SER A 702 7.48 22.44 17.98
CA SER A 702 6.26 23.22 18.31
C SER A 702 6.24 23.73 19.76
N ASN A 703 6.92 23.03 20.67
CA ASN A 703 7.03 23.44 22.07
C ASN A 703 8.19 24.42 22.34
N GLU A 704 9.24 24.43 21.51
CA GLU A 704 10.34 25.39 21.59
C GLU A 704 9.95 26.80 21.08
N GLN A 705 8.90 26.89 20.28
CA GLN A 705 8.38 28.16 19.74
C GLN A 705 7.39 28.88 20.66
N LYS A 706 7.02 28.28 21.78
CA LYS A 706 6.13 28.86 22.82
C LYS A 706 6.96 29.43 23.96
#